data_804e84f0d0e3e2dc48ff06b58398301f
#
_entry.id   804e84f0d0e3e2dc48ff06b58398301f
#
_cell.length_a   1.000
_cell.length_b   1.000
_cell.length_c   1.000
_cell.angle_alpha   90.00
_cell.angle_beta   90.00
_cell.angle_gamma   90.00
#
_symmetry.space_group_name_H-M   'P 1'
#
loop_
_entity.id
_entity.type
_entity.pdbx_description
1 polymer ?
#
loop_
_entity_poly.entity_id
_entity_poly.type
_entity_poly.pdbx_seq_one_letter_code
_entity_poly.pdbx_strand_id
1 'polypeptide(L)'
;MQLNDNFYCPITYGIMTDPVIGIDGHTYEKTAIESWLNKTNKSPLTKQDMTVHDLVQNIALRNTIESYLILNPEMVKSIKPKPSELSSEMKRNILITSSVFNKNKLYVKLQANEESIRRATTCFFVIDTSGSMNSIESNNGTSESNIFTRLDLVKHSVRTVIEVLNENDSICLITFSNDAKVVLDITKMTENGKEKALLVLDKITAEGMTNIWDGLRVSLLNIEKITDPNVNISVLVLTDGEPNINPPRGIIATLQTAMESRKINQSFTLNTFGYGYDVDSKLLVDVANCCSGSYGYIPDSSMVGTIFVNYLSNVLSTYLSNSKLVFSCDDPNVSIVHYEMHSRYNKNVGSILFDQPRELLYDIIGITQPIKLHIELIVSKQVINSIDIDIDNLDIIEDINYNNIYLPNIIRYKIMNNINHNLNYIETHNVSILSKEIKQLYDEIIELKNNKSISQTELDKINGYIADYLNPNNTNIGGQIEKAFSRLEWYNKWGKHFLHSIMNAYYNQQCNNFKDPGVQLFAGNLFNQIRIIADNAFCMLPAPKPTIILRHPYSRSSSNNMRGGSSNMRGGSSNMQSIPINTQIAPTNMSSYYTRDGGCFSGDSQITLIDSNNNEYQQLVSLIKKGDIVKTIAFKNDKNNMFDITTVKCVVKSLVPSGTISMCNINDMLITPWHPILYKNKWVFPNYIAPEKNIKLDCVYNIVLESNHTVLINSTPVVTLGHNFINDIVAHPYYGSQQVIQDLSQMNGWNDGFITITKPNIERTNGFVSKLYDDL
;
A
#
# COMPACT_ATOMS: atom_id res chain seq x y z
N MET A 1 -28.55 -48.85 3.20
CA MET A 1 -29.65 -47.92 3.45
C MET A 1 -29.79 -47.03 2.22
N GLN A 2 -30.97 -47.03 1.59
CA GLN A 2 -31.23 -46.09 0.48
C GLN A 2 -31.21 -44.69 1.01
N LEU A 3 -30.48 -43.79 0.33
CA LEU A 3 -30.49 -42.38 0.59
C LEU A 3 -31.93 -41.83 0.41
N ASN A 4 -32.35 -40.91 1.26
CA ASN A 4 -33.62 -40.21 1.10
C ASN A 4 -33.54 -39.29 -0.12
N ASP A 5 -34.40 -39.52 -1.11
CA ASP A 5 -34.44 -38.73 -2.36
C ASP A 5 -34.58 -37.23 -2.12
N ASN A 6 -35.09 -36.83 -0.94
CA ASN A 6 -35.22 -35.42 -0.52
C ASN A 6 -33.88 -34.70 -0.24
N PHE A 7 -32.77 -35.42 -0.21
CA PHE A 7 -31.42 -34.80 -0.05
C PHE A 7 -30.87 -34.27 -1.36
N TYR A 8 -31.45 -34.67 -2.48
CA TYR A 8 -30.95 -34.29 -3.81
C TYR A 8 -31.70 -33.09 -4.37
N CYS A 9 -30.94 -32.15 -4.92
CA CYS A 9 -31.52 -30.99 -5.61
C CYS A 9 -32.13 -31.41 -6.94
N PRO A 10 -33.38 -31.05 -7.25
CA PRO A 10 -34.03 -31.38 -8.53
C PRO A 10 -33.38 -30.74 -9.77
N ILE A 11 -32.54 -29.72 -9.57
CA ILE A 11 -31.84 -29.02 -10.67
C ILE A 11 -30.49 -29.63 -10.92
N THR A 12 -29.70 -29.88 -9.87
CA THR A 12 -28.30 -30.33 -9.98
C THR A 12 -28.13 -31.82 -9.85
N TYR A 13 -29.15 -32.53 -9.35
CA TYR A 13 -29.13 -33.94 -9.00
C TYR A 13 -28.01 -34.30 -7.99
N GLY A 14 -27.44 -33.31 -7.32
CA GLY A 14 -26.46 -33.47 -6.23
C GLY A 14 -27.11 -33.34 -4.86
N ILE A 15 -26.45 -33.88 -3.81
CA ILE A 15 -26.87 -33.65 -2.42
C ILE A 15 -26.75 -32.17 -2.12
N MET A 16 -27.81 -31.60 -1.55
CA MET A 16 -27.88 -30.16 -1.25
C MET A 16 -26.97 -29.81 -0.07
N THR A 17 -26.29 -28.69 -0.20
CA THR A 17 -25.43 -28.10 0.85
C THR A 17 -26.07 -26.88 1.48
N ASP A 18 -26.84 -26.12 0.74
CA ASP A 18 -27.62 -24.96 1.21
C ASP A 18 -29.07 -25.03 0.69
N PRO A 19 -29.91 -25.93 1.24
CA PRO A 19 -31.25 -26.16 0.75
C PRO A 19 -32.20 -24.99 1.06
N VAL A 20 -32.94 -24.53 0.04
CA VAL A 20 -33.98 -23.50 0.14
C VAL A 20 -35.32 -24.04 -0.40
N ILE A 21 -36.41 -23.64 0.24
CA ILE A 21 -37.78 -23.99 -0.17
C ILE A 21 -38.33 -22.84 -1.04
N GLY A 22 -38.85 -23.16 -2.20
CA GLY A 22 -39.61 -22.22 -3.04
C GLY A 22 -41.10 -22.22 -2.63
N ILE A 23 -41.84 -21.17 -3.08
CA ILE A 23 -43.31 -21.08 -2.86
C ILE A 23 -44.07 -22.23 -3.53
N ASP A 24 -43.43 -22.95 -4.45
CA ASP A 24 -43.94 -24.15 -5.10
C ASP A 24 -43.88 -25.41 -4.20
N GLY A 25 -43.37 -25.26 -2.97
CA GLY A 25 -43.25 -26.34 -1.99
C GLY A 25 -42.08 -27.29 -2.18
N HIS A 26 -41.25 -27.08 -3.21
CA HIS A 26 -40.05 -27.89 -3.48
C HIS A 26 -38.79 -27.28 -2.89
N THR A 27 -37.85 -28.16 -2.52
CA THR A 27 -36.54 -27.72 -2.02
C THR A 27 -35.48 -27.86 -3.09
N TYR A 28 -34.62 -26.86 -3.19
CA TYR A 28 -33.55 -26.71 -4.18
C TYR A 28 -32.23 -26.34 -3.51
N GLU A 29 -31.12 -26.66 -4.16
CA GLU A 29 -29.84 -26.03 -3.84
C GLU A 29 -29.93 -24.52 -4.15
N LYS A 30 -29.61 -23.66 -3.18
CA LYS A 30 -29.79 -22.22 -3.26
C LYS A 30 -29.17 -21.60 -4.51
N THR A 31 -27.90 -21.88 -4.75
CA THR A 31 -27.16 -21.33 -5.91
C THR A 31 -27.76 -21.76 -7.26
N ALA A 32 -28.29 -22.99 -7.33
CA ALA A 32 -28.88 -23.52 -8.54
C ALA A 32 -30.24 -22.85 -8.85
N ILE A 33 -31.11 -22.70 -7.83
CA ILE A 33 -32.43 -22.10 -8.03
C ILE A 33 -32.32 -20.58 -8.26
N GLU A 34 -31.42 -19.87 -7.60
CA GLU A 34 -31.15 -18.46 -7.85
C GLU A 34 -30.68 -18.22 -9.29
N SER A 35 -29.73 -19.02 -9.78
CA SER A 35 -29.29 -18.99 -11.19
C SER A 35 -30.42 -19.29 -12.18
N TRP A 36 -31.35 -20.15 -11.83
CA TRP A 36 -32.51 -20.47 -12.66
C TRP A 36 -33.52 -19.31 -12.69
N LEU A 37 -33.88 -18.79 -11.53
CA LEU A 37 -34.88 -17.72 -11.38
C LEU A 37 -34.44 -16.40 -12.01
N ASN A 38 -33.16 -16.09 -11.96
CA ASN A 38 -32.58 -14.91 -12.65
C ASN A 38 -32.76 -14.97 -14.20
N LYS A 39 -33.03 -16.16 -14.77
CA LYS A 39 -33.27 -16.35 -16.22
C LYS A 39 -34.74 -16.45 -16.61
N THR A 40 -35.60 -16.98 -15.73
CA THR A 40 -36.95 -17.41 -16.14
C THR A 40 -38.08 -16.89 -15.27
N ASN A 41 -37.86 -16.44 -14.04
CA ASN A 41 -38.87 -16.06 -13.05
C ASN A 41 -39.99 -17.10 -12.84
N LYS A 42 -39.67 -18.39 -13.08
CA LYS A 42 -40.62 -19.51 -12.95
C LYS A 42 -39.95 -20.71 -12.28
N SER A 43 -40.73 -21.43 -11.43
CA SER A 43 -40.30 -22.69 -10.86
C SER A 43 -39.81 -23.67 -11.95
N PRO A 44 -38.69 -24.35 -11.74
CA PRO A 44 -38.21 -25.39 -12.66
C PRO A 44 -39.13 -26.59 -12.74
N LEU A 45 -39.86 -26.92 -11.65
CA LEU A 45 -40.71 -28.11 -11.58
C LEU A 45 -42.18 -27.78 -11.89
N THR A 46 -42.77 -26.82 -11.22
CA THR A 46 -44.21 -26.54 -11.32
C THR A 46 -44.59 -25.47 -12.35
N LYS A 47 -43.61 -24.72 -12.88
CA LYS A 47 -43.79 -23.59 -13.78
C LYS A 47 -44.55 -22.41 -13.16
N GLN A 48 -44.85 -22.44 -11.88
CA GLN A 48 -45.44 -21.32 -11.13
C GLN A 48 -44.50 -20.11 -11.15
N ASP A 49 -45.03 -18.92 -11.19
CA ASP A 49 -44.25 -17.68 -11.10
C ASP A 49 -43.58 -17.63 -9.71
N MET A 50 -42.26 -17.43 -9.70
CA MET A 50 -41.43 -17.45 -8.51
C MET A 50 -40.22 -16.56 -8.72
N THR A 51 -39.84 -15.82 -7.71
CA THR A 51 -38.65 -14.94 -7.71
C THR A 51 -37.65 -15.37 -6.65
N VAL A 52 -36.44 -14.82 -6.66
CA VAL A 52 -35.41 -15.09 -5.66
C VAL A 52 -35.88 -14.68 -4.25
N HIS A 53 -36.75 -13.70 -4.14
CA HIS A 53 -37.28 -13.22 -2.85
C HIS A 53 -38.30 -14.20 -2.21
N ASP A 54 -38.81 -15.16 -2.98
CA ASP A 54 -39.77 -16.15 -2.53
C ASP A 54 -39.09 -17.40 -1.95
N LEU A 55 -37.75 -17.41 -1.85
CA LEU A 55 -36.98 -18.53 -1.35
C LEU A 55 -36.80 -18.42 0.19
N VAL A 56 -37.10 -19.52 0.89
CA VAL A 56 -36.93 -19.62 2.34
C VAL A 56 -35.92 -20.72 2.68
N GLN A 57 -34.99 -20.44 3.57
CA GLN A 57 -33.95 -21.42 3.93
C GLN A 57 -34.52 -22.65 4.65
N ASN A 58 -34.19 -23.85 4.19
CA ASN A 58 -34.63 -25.11 4.79
C ASN A 58 -33.58 -25.59 5.81
N ILE A 59 -33.57 -24.95 7.00
CA ILE A 59 -32.61 -25.23 8.06
C ILE A 59 -32.78 -26.67 8.58
N ALA A 60 -34.00 -27.19 8.66
CA ALA A 60 -34.25 -28.53 9.12
C ALA A 60 -33.61 -29.60 8.22
N LEU A 61 -33.79 -29.44 6.90
CA LEU A 61 -33.18 -30.36 5.91
C LEU A 61 -31.68 -30.24 5.90
N ARG A 62 -31.14 -29.03 5.99
CA ARG A 62 -29.71 -28.76 6.06
C ARG A 62 -29.09 -29.52 7.24
N ASN A 63 -29.62 -29.34 8.45
CA ASN A 63 -29.11 -30.01 9.67
C ASN A 63 -29.19 -31.53 9.54
N THR A 64 -30.25 -32.04 8.89
CA THR A 64 -30.45 -33.49 8.65
C THR A 64 -29.39 -34.02 7.69
N ILE A 65 -29.11 -33.30 6.59
CA ILE A 65 -28.06 -33.67 5.63
C ILE A 65 -26.70 -33.63 6.31
N GLU A 66 -26.38 -32.57 7.07
CA GLU A 66 -25.10 -32.44 7.78
C GLU A 66 -24.89 -33.58 8.77
N SER A 67 -25.92 -33.91 9.56
CA SER A 67 -25.86 -35.03 10.50
C SER A 67 -25.67 -36.41 9.81
N TYR A 68 -26.32 -36.59 8.67
CA TYR A 68 -26.19 -37.81 7.88
C TYR A 68 -24.75 -37.93 7.29
N LEU A 69 -24.16 -36.84 6.79
CA LEU A 69 -22.83 -36.83 6.25
C LEU A 69 -21.74 -37.08 7.31
N ILE A 70 -21.93 -36.59 8.52
CA ILE A 70 -21.06 -36.90 9.67
C ILE A 70 -21.03 -38.40 9.97
N LEU A 71 -22.19 -39.05 9.88
CA LEU A 71 -22.32 -40.49 10.14
C LEU A 71 -21.84 -41.37 8.97
N ASN A 72 -21.72 -40.82 7.76
CA ASN A 72 -21.33 -41.53 6.54
C ASN A 72 -20.19 -40.79 5.79
N PRO A 73 -18.96 -40.76 6.32
CA PRO A 73 -17.87 -39.94 5.78
C PRO A 73 -17.40 -40.36 4.37
N GLU A 74 -17.67 -41.57 3.92
CA GLU A 74 -17.41 -42.04 2.54
C GLU A 74 -18.30 -41.33 1.51
N MET A 75 -19.49 -40.90 1.89
CA MET A 75 -20.39 -40.12 1.03
C MET A 75 -19.88 -38.69 0.81
N VAL A 76 -19.13 -38.13 1.76
CA VAL A 76 -18.48 -36.82 1.63
C VAL A 76 -17.46 -36.83 0.47
N LYS A 77 -16.85 -37.96 0.18
CA LYS A 77 -15.92 -38.12 -0.95
C LYS A 77 -16.62 -38.05 -2.32
N SER A 78 -17.89 -38.38 -2.40
CA SER A 78 -18.68 -38.30 -3.63
C SER A 78 -19.30 -36.92 -3.88
N ILE A 79 -19.37 -36.07 -2.83
CA ILE A 79 -20.00 -34.73 -2.86
C ILE A 79 -18.99 -33.63 -3.17
N LYS A 80 -17.68 -33.92 -3.26
CA LYS A 80 -16.72 -32.90 -3.65
C LYS A 80 -17.15 -32.32 -4.99
N PRO A 81 -17.54 -31.04 -5.08
CA PRO A 81 -17.79 -30.43 -6.36
C PRO A 81 -16.54 -30.65 -7.21
N LYS A 82 -16.73 -31.08 -8.46
CA LYS A 82 -15.71 -30.98 -9.48
C LYS A 82 -15.14 -29.57 -9.38
N PRO A 83 -13.81 -29.37 -9.32
CA PRO A 83 -13.27 -28.01 -9.25
C PRO A 83 -13.99 -27.19 -10.31
N SER A 84 -14.70 -26.16 -9.90
CA SER A 84 -15.37 -25.27 -10.83
C SER A 84 -14.27 -24.68 -11.71
N GLU A 85 -14.37 -24.88 -13.02
CA GLU A 85 -13.40 -24.35 -13.97
C GLU A 85 -13.48 -22.83 -13.94
N LEU A 86 -12.33 -22.18 -14.05
CA LEU A 86 -12.27 -20.73 -14.31
C LEU A 86 -13.20 -20.41 -15.48
N SER A 87 -14.00 -19.38 -15.35
CA SER A 87 -15.03 -19.05 -16.36
C SER A 87 -14.40 -18.94 -17.74
N SER A 88 -15.12 -19.34 -18.77
CA SER A 88 -14.66 -19.22 -20.16
C SER A 88 -14.37 -17.78 -20.57
N GLU A 89 -14.99 -16.82 -19.90
CA GLU A 89 -14.78 -15.38 -20.05
C GLU A 89 -13.38 -14.99 -19.54
N MET A 90 -12.95 -15.50 -18.38
CA MET A 90 -11.61 -15.25 -17.85
C MET A 90 -10.51 -15.81 -18.75
N LYS A 91 -10.76 -16.96 -19.40
CA LYS A 91 -9.79 -17.56 -20.32
C LYS A 91 -9.57 -16.73 -21.58
N ARG A 92 -10.59 -15.97 -22.04
CA ARG A 92 -10.54 -15.16 -23.28
C ARG A 92 -9.90 -13.78 -23.08
N ASN A 93 -9.80 -13.31 -21.84
CA ASN A 93 -9.41 -11.93 -21.54
C ASN A 93 -7.92 -11.74 -21.24
N ILE A 94 -7.07 -12.74 -21.46
CA ILE A 94 -5.61 -12.59 -21.38
C ILE A 94 -4.99 -12.72 -22.76
N LEU A 95 -4.24 -11.70 -23.13
CA LEU A 95 -3.41 -11.68 -24.30
C LEU A 95 -2.00 -12.16 -23.96
N ILE A 96 -1.49 -13.14 -24.69
CA ILE A 96 -0.08 -13.54 -24.69
C ILE A 96 0.51 -13.04 -26.00
N THR A 97 1.54 -12.22 -25.92
CA THR A 97 2.35 -11.81 -27.06
C THR A 97 3.79 -12.20 -26.81
N SER A 98 4.48 -12.62 -27.87
CA SER A 98 5.87 -13.05 -27.78
C SER A 98 6.64 -12.68 -29.03
N SER A 99 7.95 -12.54 -28.87
CA SER A 99 8.87 -12.30 -29.97
C SER A 99 10.26 -12.82 -29.62
N VAL A 100 11.01 -13.24 -30.63
CA VAL A 100 12.37 -13.71 -30.48
C VAL A 100 13.31 -12.65 -31.05
N PHE A 101 14.41 -12.39 -30.36
CA PHE A 101 15.43 -11.42 -30.77
C PHE A 101 16.84 -11.97 -30.48
N ASN A 102 17.84 -11.43 -31.16
CA ASN A 102 19.23 -11.90 -31.06
C ASN A 102 19.37 -13.43 -31.16
N LYS A 103 18.55 -14.07 -31.99
CA LYS A 103 18.51 -15.52 -32.26
C LYS A 103 18.14 -16.44 -31.08
N ASN A 104 18.39 -16.03 -29.82
CA ASN A 104 18.23 -16.90 -28.66
C ASN A 104 17.58 -16.20 -27.47
N LYS A 105 17.00 -15.03 -27.62
CA LYS A 105 16.28 -14.32 -26.56
C LYS A 105 14.79 -14.31 -26.85
N LEU A 106 14.00 -14.78 -25.92
CA LEU A 106 12.54 -14.81 -26.02
C LEU A 106 11.95 -13.75 -25.08
N TYR A 107 11.16 -12.85 -25.64
CA TYR A 107 10.33 -11.92 -24.89
C TYR A 107 8.89 -12.45 -24.84
N VAL A 108 8.28 -12.45 -23.68
CA VAL A 108 6.88 -12.80 -23.47
C VAL A 108 6.20 -11.69 -22.68
N LYS A 109 5.11 -11.16 -23.21
CA LYS A 109 4.25 -10.18 -22.55
C LYS A 109 2.87 -10.79 -22.31
N LEU A 110 2.41 -10.69 -21.07
CA LEU A 110 1.08 -11.10 -20.63
C LEU A 110 0.31 -9.85 -20.23
N GLN A 111 -0.90 -9.70 -20.74
CA GLN A 111 -1.74 -8.53 -20.44
C GLN A 111 -3.20 -8.96 -20.31
N ALA A 112 -3.85 -8.55 -19.21
CA ALA A 112 -5.29 -8.67 -19.05
C ALA A 112 -5.99 -7.52 -19.80
N ASN A 113 -7.14 -7.80 -20.45
CA ASN A 113 -7.93 -6.77 -21.12
C ASN A 113 -8.60 -5.82 -20.11
N GLU A 114 -8.75 -4.55 -20.51
CA GLU A 114 -9.21 -3.45 -19.65
C GLU A 114 -10.69 -3.52 -19.23
N GLU A 115 -11.53 -4.27 -19.95
CA GLU A 115 -12.99 -4.29 -19.77
C GLU A 115 -13.51 -5.21 -18.66
N SER A 116 -12.64 -5.80 -17.85
CA SER A 116 -13.05 -6.82 -16.88
C SER A 116 -13.38 -6.22 -15.52
N ILE A 117 -14.45 -6.73 -14.91
CA ILE A 117 -14.90 -6.34 -13.56
C ILE A 117 -13.89 -6.88 -12.52
N ARG A 118 -13.55 -6.03 -11.53
CA ARG A 118 -12.72 -6.42 -10.39
C ARG A 118 -13.27 -7.67 -9.71
N ARG A 119 -12.40 -8.64 -9.46
CA ARG A 119 -12.77 -9.89 -8.79
C ARG A 119 -13.01 -9.68 -7.30
N ALA A 120 -13.98 -10.43 -6.75
CA ALA A 120 -14.11 -10.58 -5.31
C ALA A 120 -12.82 -11.14 -4.70
N THR A 121 -12.41 -10.60 -3.57
CA THR A 121 -11.14 -10.95 -2.94
C THR A 121 -11.35 -11.45 -1.51
N THR A 122 -10.67 -12.53 -1.14
CA THR A 122 -10.60 -13.00 0.25
C THR A 122 -9.18 -12.79 0.77
N CYS A 123 -9.04 -11.93 1.79
CA CYS A 123 -7.77 -11.65 2.45
C CYS A 123 -7.66 -12.45 3.76
N PHE A 124 -6.62 -13.26 3.88
CA PHE A 124 -6.24 -13.94 5.11
C PHE A 124 -5.14 -13.15 5.80
N PHE A 125 -5.43 -12.58 6.95
CA PHE A 125 -4.42 -11.92 7.77
C PHE A 125 -3.87 -12.92 8.79
N VAL A 126 -2.59 -13.25 8.68
CA VAL A 126 -1.85 -14.14 9.56
C VAL A 126 -0.94 -13.25 10.41
N ILE A 127 -1.45 -12.89 11.58
CA ILE A 127 -0.89 -11.83 12.44
C ILE A 127 -0.02 -12.45 13.52
N ASP A 128 1.23 -12.05 13.56
CA ASP A 128 2.14 -12.33 14.65
C ASP A 128 1.64 -11.65 15.94
N THR A 129 1.51 -12.45 16.97
CA THR A 129 1.15 -12.01 18.32
C THR A 129 2.18 -12.45 19.34
N SER A 130 3.44 -12.67 18.92
CA SER A 130 4.56 -12.93 19.82
C SER A 130 4.89 -11.75 20.72
N GLY A 131 5.65 -11.99 21.78
CA GLY A 131 5.98 -10.97 22.77
C GLY A 131 6.74 -9.77 22.20
N SER A 132 7.53 -9.93 21.12
CA SER A 132 8.26 -8.87 20.42
C SER A 132 7.32 -7.84 19.78
N MET A 133 6.10 -8.24 19.40
CA MET A 133 5.09 -7.34 18.83
C MET A 133 4.61 -6.25 19.82
N ASN A 134 4.89 -6.39 21.12
CA ASN A 134 4.71 -5.32 22.12
C ASN A 134 5.86 -4.30 22.15
N SER A 135 6.92 -4.51 21.38
CA SER A 135 8.03 -3.57 21.33
C SER A 135 7.58 -2.26 20.71
N ILE A 136 7.99 -1.15 21.34
CA ILE A 136 7.81 0.19 20.84
C ILE A 136 9.01 0.53 19.98
N GLU A 137 8.80 0.97 18.76
CA GLU A 137 9.90 1.40 17.90
C GLU A 137 10.44 2.74 18.38
N SER A 138 11.58 2.70 19.08
CA SER A 138 12.31 3.88 19.48
C SER A 138 13.27 4.32 18.38
N ASN A 139 12.82 5.16 17.45
CA ASN A 139 13.74 5.97 16.66
C ASN A 139 14.23 7.13 17.51
N ASN A 140 15.53 7.22 17.73
CA ASN A 140 16.20 8.33 18.42
C ASN A 140 15.85 9.66 17.72
N GLY A 141 14.73 10.30 18.08
CA GLY A 141 14.47 11.65 17.64
C GLY A 141 13.06 12.14 17.38
N THR A 142 12.00 11.33 17.40
CA THR A 142 10.64 11.87 17.20
C THR A 142 9.65 11.36 18.23
N SER A 143 8.93 12.28 18.84
CA SER A 143 8.05 12.04 20.00
C SER A 143 6.76 11.27 19.70
N GLU A 144 6.38 11.04 18.44
CA GLU A 144 5.14 10.38 18.07
C GLU A 144 5.30 8.87 17.79
N SER A 145 6.47 8.44 17.30
CA SER A 145 6.75 7.02 17.06
C SER A 145 6.97 6.20 18.37
N ASN A 146 7.16 6.87 19.49
CA ASN A 146 7.46 6.26 20.78
C ASN A 146 6.21 5.81 21.57
N ILE A 147 5.02 5.78 20.98
CA ILE A 147 3.76 5.49 21.66
C ILE A 147 3.14 4.17 21.17
N PHE A 148 3.40 3.79 19.92
CA PHE A 148 2.75 2.63 19.30
C PHE A 148 3.63 1.39 19.31
N THR A 149 3.03 0.26 19.66
CA THR A 149 3.66 -1.04 19.50
C THR A 149 3.60 -1.50 18.04
N ARG A 150 4.46 -2.46 17.66
CA ARG A 150 4.41 -3.10 16.32
C ARG A 150 3.02 -3.69 16.06
N LEU A 151 2.38 -4.29 17.08
CA LEU A 151 1.01 -4.79 16.96
C LEU A 151 -0.02 -3.67 16.72
N ASP A 152 0.15 -2.48 17.31
CA ASP A 152 -0.73 -1.34 17.05
C ASP A 152 -0.66 -0.90 15.57
N LEU A 153 0.55 -0.92 14.99
CA LEU A 153 0.76 -0.62 13.57
C LEU A 153 0.12 -1.68 12.65
N VAL A 154 0.27 -2.96 13.00
CA VAL A 154 -0.40 -4.07 12.29
C VAL A 154 -1.92 -3.90 12.35
N LYS A 155 -2.49 -3.64 13.52
CA LYS A 155 -3.93 -3.41 13.66
C LYS A 155 -4.42 -2.24 12.80
N HIS A 156 -3.65 -1.14 12.75
CA HIS A 156 -3.99 0.01 11.92
C HIS A 156 -3.96 -0.33 10.43
N SER A 157 -2.99 -1.11 9.98
CA SER A 157 -2.89 -1.62 8.62
C SER A 157 -4.12 -2.47 8.24
N VAL A 158 -4.48 -3.41 9.10
CA VAL A 158 -5.64 -4.30 8.87
C VAL A 158 -6.96 -3.51 8.84
N ARG A 159 -7.11 -2.48 9.70
CA ARG A 159 -8.28 -1.56 9.66
C ARG A 159 -8.41 -0.88 8.31
N THR A 160 -7.31 -0.38 7.75
CA THR A 160 -7.33 0.25 6.43
C THR A 160 -7.89 -0.69 5.37
N VAL A 161 -7.47 -1.96 5.41
CA VAL A 161 -7.99 -2.96 4.46
C VAL A 161 -9.48 -3.21 4.69
N ILE A 162 -9.92 -3.37 5.95
CA ILE A 162 -11.34 -3.58 6.28
C ILE A 162 -12.22 -2.44 5.73
N GLU A 163 -11.77 -1.17 5.83
CA GLU A 163 -12.52 -0.03 5.33
C GLU A 163 -12.65 -0.01 3.81
N VAL A 164 -11.59 -0.37 3.09
CA VAL A 164 -11.55 -0.33 1.62
C VAL A 164 -12.31 -1.48 0.96
N LEU A 165 -12.37 -2.64 1.61
CA LEU A 165 -13.06 -3.81 1.10
C LEU A 165 -14.58 -3.58 1.03
N ASN A 166 -15.23 -4.12 -0.02
CA ASN A 166 -16.67 -4.04 -0.22
C ASN A 166 -17.39 -5.35 0.17
N GLU A 167 -18.71 -5.36 0.08
CA GLU A 167 -19.55 -6.50 0.47
C GLU A 167 -19.29 -7.82 -0.28
N ASN A 168 -18.66 -7.75 -1.46
CA ASN A 168 -18.28 -8.93 -2.23
C ASN A 168 -16.99 -9.56 -1.70
N ASP A 169 -16.17 -8.78 -0.98
CA ASP A 169 -14.90 -9.22 -0.42
C ASP A 169 -15.10 -9.91 0.94
N SER A 170 -14.09 -10.65 1.36
CA SER A 170 -14.08 -11.34 2.65
C SER A 170 -12.72 -11.23 3.33
N ILE A 171 -12.71 -11.32 4.65
CA ILE A 171 -11.47 -11.47 5.42
C ILE A 171 -11.56 -12.68 6.36
N CYS A 172 -10.37 -13.19 6.71
CA CYS A 172 -10.15 -14.15 7.78
C CYS A 172 -9.00 -13.65 8.64
N LEU A 173 -9.17 -13.60 9.96
CA LEU A 173 -8.11 -13.21 10.88
C LEU A 173 -7.58 -14.44 11.60
N ILE A 174 -6.29 -14.68 11.48
CA ILE A 174 -5.53 -15.75 12.11
C ILE A 174 -4.44 -15.08 12.94
N THR A 175 -4.32 -15.44 14.20
CA THR A 175 -3.21 -15.02 15.06
C THR A 175 -2.28 -16.20 15.31
N PHE A 176 -0.98 -15.93 15.45
CA PHE A 176 -0.01 -16.95 15.82
C PHE A 176 0.99 -16.41 16.86
N SER A 177 1.35 -17.28 17.78
CA SER A 177 2.45 -17.11 18.73
C SER A 177 3.13 -18.46 18.96
N ASN A 178 2.87 -19.17 20.05
CA ASN A 178 3.27 -20.58 20.21
C ASN A 178 2.52 -21.47 19.24
N ASP A 179 1.21 -21.24 19.11
CA ASP A 179 0.26 -21.91 18.23
C ASP A 179 -0.58 -20.89 17.49
N ALA A 180 -1.16 -21.29 16.35
CA ALA A 180 -2.02 -20.44 15.56
C ALA A 180 -3.52 -20.73 15.80
N LYS A 181 -4.34 -19.65 15.78
CA LYS A 181 -5.79 -19.74 15.96
C LYS A 181 -6.50 -18.86 14.93
N VAL A 182 -7.63 -19.33 14.41
CA VAL A 182 -8.59 -18.51 13.69
C VAL A 182 -9.38 -17.69 14.72
N VAL A 183 -9.18 -16.37 14.73
CA VAL A 183 -9.92 -15.47 15.63
C VAL A 183 -11.14 -14.86 14.95
N LEU A 184 -11.14 -14.79 13.60
CA LEU A 184 -12.31 -14.47 12.79
C LEU A 184 -12.33 -15.40 11.57
N ASP A 185 -13.36 -16.23 11.45
CA ASP A 185 -13.58 -17.06 10.25
C ASP A 185 -13.87 -16.19 9.02
N ILE A 186 -13.80 -16.80 7.82
CA ILE A 186 -14.07 -16.10 6.56
C ILE A 186 -15.40 -15.34 6.67
N THR A 187 -15.30 -14.02 6.70
CA THR A 187 -16.43 -13.11 6.94
C THR A 187 -16.50 -12.09 5.80
N LYS A 188 -17.68 -11.95 5.18
CA LYS A 188 -17.95 -10.95 4.15
C LYS A 188 -17.89 -9.54 4.72
N MET A 189 -17.35 -8.57 3.95
CA MET A 189 -17.15 -7.18 4.35
C MET A 189 -18.39 -6.31 4.12
N THR A 190 -19.56 -6.84 4.49
CA THR A 190 -20.77 -6.03 4.71
C THR A 190 -20.58 -5.14 5.95
N GLU A 191 -21.42 -4.14 6.17
CA GLU A 191 -21.32 -3.25 7.35
C GLU A 191 -21.20 -4.03 8.68
N ASN A 192 -22.08 -5.03 8.90
CA ASN A 192 -22.02 -5.90 10.07
C ASN A 192 -20.72 -6.75 10.11
N GLY A 193 -20.24 -7.19 8.93
CA GLY A 193 -18.97 -7.92 8.82
C GLY A 193 -17.77 -7.07 9.19
N LYS A 194 -17.74 -5.82 8.77
CA LYS A 194 -16.70 -4.84 9.14
C LYS A 194 -16.70 -4.57 10.64
N GLU A 195 -17.86 -4.29 11.22
CA GLU A 195 -17.99 -4.09 12.69
C GLU A 195 -17.45 -5.29 13.46
N LYS A 196 -17.88 -6.52 13.09
CA LYS A 196 -17.42 -7.75 13.72
C LYS A 196 -15.90 -7.90 13.62
N ALA A 197 -15.32 -7.62 12.44
CA ALA A 197 -13.90 -7.71 12.19
C ALA A 197 -13.11 -6.72 13.05
N LEU A 198 -13.56 -5.48 13.14
CA LEU A 198 -12.94 -4.45 13.97
C LEU A 198 -12.98 -4.79 15.46
N LEU A 199 -14.12 -5.31 15.95
CA LEU A 199 -14.24 -5.74 17.34
C LEU A 199 -13.30 -6.90 17.70
N VAL A 200 -13.10 -7.85 16.78
CA VAL A 200 -12.14 -8.95 16.98
C VAL A 200 -10.70 -8.43 16.93
N LEU A 201 -10.38 -7.58 15.96
CA LEU A 201 -9.06 -7.00 15.78
C LEU A 201 -8.59 -6.23 17.01
N ASP A 202 -9.48 -5.46 17.65
CA ASP A 202 -9.19 -4.68 18.86
C ASP A 202 -8.79 -5.54 20.05
N LYS A 203 -9.34 -6.77 20.15
CA LYS A 203 -9.07 -7.70 21.25
C LYS A 203 -7.76 -8.48 21.12
N ILE A 204 -7.07 -8.40 19.98
CA ILE A 204 -5.81 -9.11 19.78
C ILE A 204 -4.75 -8.50 20.69
N THR A 205 -4.04 -9.34 21.42
CA THR A 205 -2.93 -8.98 22.32
C THR A 205 -1.69 -9.81 21.98
N ALA A 206 -0.50 -9.28 22.28
CA ALA A 206 0.76 -9.96 21.98
C ALA A 206 1.32 -10.65 23.24
N GLU A 207 1.68 -11.93 23.06
CA GLU A 207 2.35 -12.76 24.07
C GLU A 207 2.94 -14.04 23.44
N GLY A 208 3.94 -14.62 24.04
CA GLY A 208 4.49 -15.92 23.63
C GLY A 208 5.61 -15.82 22.61
N MET A 209 5.83 -16.92 21.87
CA MET A 209 6.90 -17.13 20.90
C MET A 209 6.43 -16.84 19.46
N THR A 210 7.31 -17.08 18.46
CA THR A 210 7.06 -16.81 17.05
C THR A 210 7.07 -18.11 16.25
N ASN A 211 5.88 -18.66 15.94
CA ASN A 211 5.68 -19.87 15.16
C ASN A 211 4.99 -19.56 13.81
N ILE A 212 5.78 -19.01 12.88
CA ILE A 212 5.29 -18.63 11.54
C ILE A 212 4.68 -19.83 10.81
N TRP A 213 5.30 -21.04 10.97
CA TRP A 213 4.82 -22.22 10.30
C TRP A 213 3.38 -22.57 10.70
N ASP A 214 3.02 -22.49 11.97
CA ASP A 214 1.65 -22.82 12.39
C ASP A 214 0.63 -21.83 11.85
N GLY A 215 0.98 -20.53 11.76
CA GLY A 215 0.18 -19.52 11.09
C GLY A 215 -0.09 -19.86 9.62
N LEU A 216 0.97 -20.24 8.89
CA LEU A 216 0.86 -20.69 7.49
C LEU A 216 0.00 -21.96 7.37
N ARG A 217 0.23 -22.95 8.22
CA ARG A 217 -0.53 -24.21 8.23
C ARG A 217 -2.03 -23.98 8.43
N VAL A 218 -2.40 -23.12 9.37
CA VAL A 218 -3.81 -22.78 9.64
C VAL A 218 -4.42 -22.02 8.49
N SER A 219 -3.67 -21.12 7.83
CA SER A 219 -4.15 -20.40 6.65
C SER A 219 -4.44 -21.36 5.49
N LEU A 220 -3.54 -22.32 5.20
CA LEU A 220 -3.73 -23.32 4.16
C LEU A 220 -4.99 -24.18 4.40
N LEU A 221 -5.25 -24.58 5.67
CA LEU A 221 -6.46 -25.31 6.04
C LEU A 221 -7.75 -24.52 5.77
N ASN A 222 -7.70 -23.20 5.91
CA ASN A 222 -8.87 -22.36 5.69
C ASN A 222 -9.05 -21.99 4.21
N ILE A 223 -7.98 -21.91 3.42
CA ILE A 223 -8.06 -21.74 1.95
C ILE A 223 -8.79 -22.94 1.33
N GLU A 224 -8.57 -24.16 1.82
CA GLU A 224 -9.27 -25.36 1.34
C GLU A 224 -10.80 -25.28 1.45
N LYS A 225 -11.33 -24.43 2.32
CA LYS A 225 -12.79 -24.19 2.49
C LYS A 225 -13.39 -23.33 1.36
N ILE A 226 -12.56 -22.57 0.63
CA ILE A 226 -13.02 -21.74 -0.48
C ILE A 226 -13.15 -22.61 -1.73
N THR A 227 -14.35 -22.71 -2.26
CA THR A 227 -14.65 -23.56 -3.43
C THR A 227 -14.81 -22.78 -4.72
N ASP A 228 -15.12 -21.47 -4.65
CA ASP A 228 -15.28 -20.62 -5.83
C ASP A 228 -13.91 -20.26 -6.45
N PRO A 229 -13.60 -20.70 -7.68
CA PRO A 229 -12.34 -20.41 -8.35
C PRO A 229 -12.25 -18.95 -8.83
N ASN A 230 -13.38 -18.23 -8.89
CA ASN A 230 -13.40 -16.85 -9.34
C ASN A 230 -13.05 -15.85 -8.23
N VAL A 231 -12.88 -16.30 -7.00
CA VAL A 231 -12.41 -15.48 -5.88
C VAL A 231 -10.89 -15.37 -5.92
N ASN A 232 -10.39 -14.16 -5.82
CA ASN A 232 -8.96 -13.91 -5.62
C ASN A 232 -8.60 -14.14 -4.15
N ILE A 233 -7.58 -14.94 -3.88
CA ILE A 233 -7.16 -15.26 -2.51
C ILE A 233 -5.78 -14.69 -2.25
N SER A 234 -5.65 -13.89 -1.19
CA SER A 234 -4.40 -13.30 -0.74
C SER A 234 -4.16 -13.58 0.73
N VAL A 235 -3.03 -14.20 1.05
CA VAL A 235 -2.56 -14.43 2.41
C VAL A 235 -1.52 -13.37 2.75
N LEU A 236 -1.66 -12.73 3.92
CA LEU A 236 -0.76 -11.71 4.43
C LEU A 236 -0.19 -12.18 5.77
N VAL A 237 1.09 -12.47 5.79
CA VAL A 237 1.84 -12.76 7.02
C VAL A 237 2.45 -11.47 7.53
N LEU A 238 2.11 -11.08 8.74
CA LEU A 238 2.51 -9.83 9.38
C LEU A 238 3.32 -10.18 10.63
N THR A 239 4.63 -9.97 10.61
CA THR A 239 5.56 -10.38 11.68
C THR A 239 6.69 -9.36 11.87
N ASP A 240 7.27 -9.31 13.05
CA ASP A 240 8.38 -8.43 13.39
C ASP A 240 9.67 -9.17 13.73
N GLY A 241 9.65 -10.49 13.70
CA GLY A 241 10.75 -11.27 14.24
C GLY A 241 11.16 -12.48 13.41
N GLU A 242 12.28 -13.05 13.88
CA GLU A 242 12.74 -14.35 13.44
C GLU A 242 11.90 -15.45 14.12
N PRO A 243 11.54 -16.53 13.39
CA PRO A 243 10.83 -17.64 14.00
C PRO A 243 11.71 -18.37 15.00
N ASN A 244 11.23 -18.51 16.23
CA ASN A 244 11.92 -19.30 17.26
C ASN A 244 11.30 -20.68 17.50
N ILE A 245 10.17 -20.98 16.84
CA ILE A 245 9.62 -22.32 16.72
C ILE A 245 9.59 -22.69 15.23
N ASN A 246 10.43 -23.67 14.85
CA ASN A 246 10.59 -24.08 13.47
C ASN A 246 10.26 -25.58 13.28
N PRO A 247 9.66 -25.96 12.15
CA PRO A 247 9.49 -27.37 11.80
C PRO A 247 10.86 -28.01 11.52
N PRO A 248 11.04 -29.35 11.72
CA PRO A 248 12.33 -30.03 11.62
C PRO A 248 13.06 -29.86 10.28
N ARG A 249 12.31 -29.66 9.18
CA ARG A 249 12.86 -29.46 7.82
C ARG A 249 12.99 -27.97 7.44
N GLY A 250 12.75 -27.05 8.37
CA GLY A 250 12.62 -25.62 8.09
C GLY A 250 11.27 -25.26 7.45
N ILE A 251 10.94 -23.96 7.49
CA ILE A 251 9.62 -23.46 7.04
C ILE A 251 9.43 -23.68 5.55
N ILE A 252 10.44 -23.36 4.72
CA ILE A 252 10.31 -23.41 3.24
C ILE A 252 10.04 -24.83 2.74
N ALA A 253 10.88 -25.80 3.15
CA ALA A 253 10.72 -27.19 2.71
C ALA A 253 9.38 -27.79 3.20
N THR A 254 8.97 -27.41 4.41
CA THR A 254 7.69 -27.88 4.97
C THR A 254 6.50 -27.24 4.25
N LEU A 255 6.58 -25.95 3.91
CA LEU A 255 5.56 -25.26 3.12
C LEU A 255 5.41 -25.87 1.73
N GLN A 256 6.52 -26.11 1.02
CA GLN A 256 6.52 -26.77 -0.30
C GLN A 256 5.89 -28.16 -0.24
N THR A 257 6.28 -28.98 0.75
CA THR A 257 5.68 -30.31 0.94
C THR A 257 4.18 -30.22 1.25
N ALA A 258 3.77 -29.24 2.07
CA ALA A 258 2.36 -29.02 2.39
C ALA A 258 1.56 -28.59 1.15
N MET A 259 2.12 -27.76 0.30
CA MET A 259 1.51 -27.34 -0.98
C MET A 259 1.34 -28.49 -1.97
N GLU A 260 2.33 -29.38 -2.05
CA GLU A 260 2.30 -30.55 -2.95
C GLU A 260 1.33 -31.64 -2.44
N SER A 261 1.34 -31.91 -1.14
CA SER A 261 0.53 -32.97 -0.51
C SER A 261 -0.94 -32.59 -0.38
N ARG A 262 -1.24 -31.27 -0.20
CA ARG A 262 -2.61 -30.78 -0.11
C ARG A 262 -3.22 -30.61 -1.48
N LYS A 263 -4.45 -31.02 -1.62
CA LYS A 263 -5.24 -30.81 -2.84
C LYS A 263 -5.82 -29.37 -2.84
N ILE A 264 -4.97 -28.35 -2.69
CA ILE A 264 -5.40 -26.97 -2.85
C ILE A 264 -5.62 -26.73 -4.34
N ASN A 265 -6.87 -26.65 -4.74
CA ASN A 265 -7.26 -26.41 -6.14
C ASN A 265 -7.34 -24.90 -6.45
N GLN A 266 -7.26 -24.05 -5.43
CA GLN A 266 -7.36 -22.61 -5.56
C GLN A 266 -5.98 -21.99 -5.79
N SER A 267 -5.94 -21.00 -6.66
CA SER A 267 -4.77 -20.13 -6.81
C SER A 267 -4.80 -19.06 -5.74
N PHE A 268 -3.70 -18.86 -5.03
CA PHE A 268 -3.56 -17.81 -4.03
C PHE A 268 -2.15 -17.22 -4.06
N THR A 269 -2.01 -16.02 -3.49
CA THR A 269 -0.72 -15.39 -3.24
C THR A 269 -0.41 -15.40 -1.74
N LEU A 270 0.85 -15.60 -1.39
CA LEU A 270 1.34 -15.55 -0.03
C LEU A 270 2.29 -14.36 0.12
N ASN A 271 1.82 -13.32 0.76
CA ASN A 271 2.54 -12.06 0.92
C ASN A 271 3.06 -11.95 2.34
N THR A 272 4.25 -11.39 2.52
CA THR A 272 4.88 -11.28 3.83
C THR A 272 5.29 -9.83 4.10
N PHE A 273 5.11 -9.40 5.34
CA PHE A 273 5.48 -8.06 5.80
C PHE A 273 6.33 -8.15 7.05
N GLY A 274 7.53 -7.56 6.96
CA GLY A 274 8.45 -7.47 8.07
C GLY A 274 8.40 -6.09 8.72
N TYR A 275 8.14 -6.03 10.02
CA TYR A 275 8.08 -4.81 10.82
C TYR A 275 9.35 -4.61 11.62
N GLY A 276 9.95 -3.40 11.55
CA GLY A 276 11.14 -3.05 12.32
C GLY A 276 12.45 -3.53 11.68
N TYR A 277 13.51 -3.54 12.47
CA TYR A 277 14.87 -3.77 11.96
C TYR A 277 15.45 -5.16 12.29
N ASP A 278 14.72 -5.98 13.05
CA ASP A 278 15.18 -7.30 13.55
C ASP A 278 14.57 -8.48 12.78
N VAL A 279 14.03 -8.22 11.59
CA VAL A 279 13.29 -9.20 10.78
C VAL A 279 14.19 -10.01 9.86
N ASP A 280 13.93 -11.33 9.70
CA ASP A 280 14.57 -12.15 8.66
C ASP A 280 13.92 -11.93 7.28
N SER A 281 14.36 -10.87 6.61
CA SER A 281 13.83 -10.53 5.27
C SER A 281 14.08 -11.60 4.23
N LYS A 282 15.17 -12.36 4.33
CA LYS A 282 15.49 -13.43 3.41
C LYS A 282 14.47 -14.57 3.52
N LEU A 283 14.16 -14.99 4.74
CA LEU A 283 13.14 -16.01 5.00
C LEU A 283 11.78 -15.53 4.49
N LEU A 284 11.39 -14.28 4.80
CA LEU A 284 10.10 -13.75 4.40
C LEU A 284 9.95 -13.65 2.87
N VAL A 285 11.01 -13.24 2.15
CA VAL A 285 11.04 -13.29 0.67
C VAL A 285 10.90 -14.72 0.16
N ASP A 286 11.63 -15.67 0.75
CA ASP A 286 11.58 -17.07 0.32
C ASP A 286 10.18 -17.68 0.56
N VAL A 287 9.52 -17.35 1.68
CA VAL A 287 8.11 -17.71 1.97
C VAL A 287 7.16 -17.11 0.93
N ALA A 288 7.29 -15.81 0.64
CA ALA A 288 6.45 -15.15 -0.37
C ALA A 288 6.63 -15.77 -1.76
N ASN A 289 7.86 -16.06 -2.16
CA ASN A 289 8.17 -16.64 -3.46
C ASN A 289 7.60 -18.05 -3.65
N CYS A 290 7.35 -18.82 -2.59
CA CYS A 290 6.70 -20.14 -2.70
C CYS A 290 5.34 -20.09 -3.37
N CYS A 291 4.60 -18.97 -3.24
CA CYS A 291 3.26 -18.80 -3.79
C CYS A 291 3.14 -17.51 -4.61
N SER A 292 4.23 -17.09 -5.23
CA SER A 292 4.28 -15.92 -6.13
C SER A 292 3.74 -14.63 -5.51
N GLY A 293 3.95 -14.45 -4.23
CA GLY A 293 3.56 -13.25 -3.49
C GLY A 293 4.66 -12.19 -3.40
N SER A 294 4.36 -11.14 -2.68
CA SER A 294 5.23 -9.98 -2.48
C SER A 294 5.77 -9.92 -1.06
N TYR A 295 6.99 -9.39 -0.92
CA TYR A 295 7.58 -9.03 0.36
C TYR A 295 7.57 -7.51 0.54
N GLY A 296 7.01 -7.03 1.64
CA GLY A 296 7.03 -5.63 2.05
C GLY A 296 7.85 -5.42 3.33
N TYR A 297 8.68 -4.38 3.33
CA TYR A 297 9.45 -3.99 4.51
C TYR A 297 8.90 -2.70 5.10
N ILE A 298 8.58 -2.72 6.39
CA ILE A 298 8.00 -1.60 7.14
C ILE A 298 8.96 -1.23 8.27
N PRO A 299 9.86 -0.26 8.05
CA PRO A 299 10.87 0.11 9.05
C PRO A 299 10.25 0.75 10.30
N ASP A 300 9.22 1.58 10.13
CA ASP A 300 8.58 2.34 11.21
C ASP A 300 7.14 2.78 10.83
N SER A 301 6.48 3.47 11.75
CA SER A 301 5.09 3.92 11.59
C SER A 301 4.85 4.85 10.40
N SER A 302 5.85 5.61 9.96
CA SER A 302 5.72 6.57 8.85
C SER A 302 5.52 5.88 7.48
N MET A 303 5.97 4.62 7.35
CA MET A 303 5.92 3.88 6.10
C MET A 303 4.71 2.91 6.02
N VAL A 304 4.01 2.68 7.12
CA VAL A 304 2.87 1.75 7.19
C VAL A 304 1.83 2.06 6.12
N GLY A 305 1.35 3.31 6.06
CA GLY A 305 0.33 3.73 5.10
C GLY A 305 0.76 3.48 3.66
N THR A 306 1.95 3.98 3.27
CA THR A 306 2.44 3.86 1.89
C THR A 306 2.54 2.41 1.44
N ILE A 307 3.12 1.53 2.27
CA ILE A 307 3.34 0.13 1.90
C ILE A 307 2.03 -0.64 1.84
N PHE A 308 1.14 -0.47 2.82
CA PHE A 308 -0.14 -1.17 2.84
C PHE A 308 -1.12 -0.70 1.77
N VAL A 309 -1.18 0.59 1.50
CA VAL A 309 -2.01 1.17 0.42
C VAL A 309 -1.57 0.60 -0.94
N ASN A 310 -0.27 0.61 -1.23
CA ASN A 310 0.25 0.02 -2.46
C ASN A 310 -0.04 -1.48 -2.55
N TYR A 311 0.20 -2.22 -1.45
CA TYR A 311 -0.08 -3.64 -1.41
C TYR A 311 -1.56 -3.95 -1.67
N LEU A 312 -2.47 -3.28 -0.95
CA LEU A 312 -3.90 -3.46 -1.13
C LEU A 312 -4.32 -3.18 -2.58
N SER A 313 -3.75 -2.12 -3.18
CA SER A 313 -4.02 -1.76 -4.56
C SER A 313 -3.59 -2.85 -5.54
N ASN A 314 -2.45 -3.51 -5.32
CA ASN A 314 -2.03 -4.68 -6.11
C ASN A 314 -2.98 -5.86 -5.94
N VAL A 315 -3.37 -6.19 -4.70
CA VAL A 315 -4.28 -7.32 -4.42
C VAL A 315 -5.63 -7.12 -5.09
N LEU A 316 -6.20 -5.92 -4.96
CA LEU A 316 -7.52 -5.60 -5.52
C LEU A 316 -7.49 -5.38 -7.04
N SER A 317 -6.33 -5.09 -7.64
CA SER A 317 -6.15 -5.04 -9.10
C SER A 317 -5.67 -6.37 -9.69
N THR A 318 -5.55 -7.44 -8.90
CA THR A 318 -5.11 -8.75 -9.40
C THR A 318 -6.20 -9.41 -10.24
N TYR A 319 -5.86 -9.72 -11.49
CA TYR A 319 -6.70 -10.50 -12.42
C TYR A 319 -6.50 -12.00 -12.25
N LEU A 320 -5.26 -12.49 -12.34
CA LEU A 320 -4.88 -13.87 -12.04
C LEU A 320 -3.75 -13.90 -11.01
N SER A 321 -3.82 -14.84 -10.09
CA SER A 321 -2.79 -15.06 -9.07
C SER A 321 -2.02 -16.36 -9.36
N ASN A 322 -0.73 -16.39 -8.97
CA ASN A 322 0.13 -17.56 -9.04
C ASN A 322 0.15 -18.25 -10.42
N SER A 323 0.31 -17.45 -11.46
CA SER A 323 0.37 -17.90 -12.86
C SER A 323 1.74 -18.52 -13.18
N LYS A 324 1.75 -19.48 -14.12
CA LYS A 324 2.96 -20.15 -14.59
C LYS A 324 2.98 -20.19 -16.12
N LEU A 325 4.17 -20.01 -16.72
CA LEU A 325 4.41 -20.34 -18.11
C LEU A 325 5.03 -21.74 -18.21
N VAL A 326 4.51 -22.54 -19.12
CA VAL A 326 5.06 -23.83 -19.49
C VAL A 326 5.46 -23.76 -20.96
N PHE A 327 6.69 -24.16 -21.23
CA PHE A 327 7.26 -24.18 -22.57
C PHE A 327 7.43 -25.64 -23.03
N SER A 328 7.00 -25.93 -24.23
CA SER A 328 7.28 -27.22 -24.92
C SER A 328 7.81 -26.95 -26.32
N CYS A 329 8.76 -27.73 -26.73
CA CYS A 329 9.46 -27.60 -28.01
C CYS A 329 9.53 -28.97 -28.70
N ASP A 330 9.51 -28.94 -30.03
CA ASP A 330 9.68 -30.14 -30.88
C ASP A 330 11.10 -30.70 -30.85
N ASP A 331 12.11 -29.91 -30.48
CA ASP A 331 13.48 -30.36 -30.28
C ASP A 331 13.79 -30.55 -28.77
N PRO A 332 14.07 -31.79 -28.31
CA PRO A 332 14.35 -32.07 -26.91
C PRO A 332 15.68 -31.49 -26.39
N ASN A 333 16.59 -31.07 -27.27
CA ASN A 333 17.86 -30.47 -26.90
C ASN A 333 17.72 -28.95 -26.57
N VAL A 334 16.58 -28.35 -26.91
CA VAL A 334 16.31 -26.97 -26.65
C VAL A 334 15.76 -26.80 -25.23
N SER A 335 16.32 -25.88 -24.51
CA SER A 335 15.83 -25.47 -23.17
C SER A 335 15.55 -23.98 -23.08
N ILE A 336 14.46 -23.62 -22.40
CA ILE A 336 14.07 -22.25 -22.13
C ILE A 336 14.40 -21.97 -20.68
N VAL A 337 15.28 -21.00 -20.45
CA VAL A 337 15.69 -20.58 -19.10
C VAL A 337 15.41 -19.10 -18.89
N HIS A 338 15.11 -18.72 -17.67
CA HIS A 338 14.86 -17.32 -17.35
C HIS A 338 16.12 -16.47 -17.55
N TYR A 339 16.00 -15.31 -18.21
CA TYR A 339 17.13 -14.44 -18.54
C TYR A 339 17.86 -13.98 -17.25
N GLU A 340 19.17 -14.26 -17.18
CA GLU A 340 20.09 -13.85 -16.08
C GLU A 340 19.66 -14.21 -14.64
N MET A 341 18.57 -14.93 -14.42
CA MET A 341 18.07 -15.29 -13.08
C MET A 341 18.28 -16.76 -12.77
N HIS A 342 19.45 -17.13 -12.31
CA HIS A 342 19.79 -18.53 -12.02
C HIS A 342 19.26 -18.95 -10.64
N SER A 343 18.15 -19.64 -10.55
CA SER A 343 17.69 -20.50 -9.45
C SER A 343 16.60 -20.04 -8.47
N ARG A 344 16.51 -18.76 -8.05
CA ARG A 344 15.59 -18.38 -6.97
C ARG A 344 14.16 -18.06 -7.44
N TYR A 345 14.02 -17.57 -8.66
CA TYR A 345 12.77 -17.05 -9.23
C TYR A 345 12.25 -17.86 -10.45
N ASN A 346 12.78 -19.02 -10.68
CA ASN A 346 12.71 -19.74 -11.96
C ASN A 346 11.38 -20.42 -12.33
N LYS A 347 10.30 -20.32 -11.57
CA LYS A 347 9.16 -21.20 -11.82
C LYS A 347 7.80 -20.54 -11.99
N ASN A 348 7.60 -19.33 -11.54
CA ASN A 348 6.28 -18.71 -11.54
C ASN A 348 6.32 -17.31 -12.17
N VAL A 349 5.32 -17.00 -12.99
CA VAL A 349 5.11 -15.67 -13.56
C VAL A 349 4.66 -14.68 -12.46
N GLY A 350 3.94 -15.19 -11.47
CA GLY A 350 3.36 -14.37 -10.42
C GLY A 350 1.91 -13.96 -10.70
N SER A 351 1.51 -12.83 -10.16
CA SER A 351 0.19 -12.26 -10.42
C SER A 351 0.20 -11.47 -11.73
N ILE A 352 -0.91 -11.57 -12.47
CA ILE A 352 -1.22 -10.72 -13.61
C ILE A 352 -2.26 -9.72 -13.13
N LEU A 353 -1.97 -8.43 -13.29
CA LEU A 353 -2.80 -7.34 -12.81
C LEU A 353 -3.57 -6.72 -13.97
N PHE A 354 -4.72 -6.10 -13.67
CA PHE A 354 -5.45 -5.28 -14.63
C PHE A 354 -4.59 -4.09 -15.06
N ASP A 355 -4.62 -3.77 -16.35
CA ASP A 355 -3.93 -2.65 -16.97
C ASP A 355 -2.40 -2.61 -16.77
N GLN A 356 -1.81 -3.70 -16.30
CA GLN A 356 -0.38 -3.83 -16.09
C GLN A 356 0.18 -5.00 -16.88
N PRO A 357 0.98 -4.75 -17.93
CA PRO A 357 1.64 -5.82 -18.65
C PRO A 357 2.69 -6.49 -17.76
N ARG A 358 2.73 -7.82 -17.82
CA ARG A 358 3.78 -8.63 -17.24
C ARG A 358 4.78 -9.00 -18.32
N GLU A 359 5.98 -8.42 -18.27
CA GLU A 359 7.01 -8.53 -19.30
C GLU A 359 8.16 -9.42 -18.82
N LEU A 360 8.44 -10.48 -19.56
CA LEU A 360 9.38 -11.53 -19.16
C LEU A 360 10.39 -11.78 -20.28
N LEU A 361 11.64 -12.04 -19.90
CA LEU A 361 12.73 -12.40 -20.80
C LEU A 361 13.24 -13.81 -20.46
N TYR A 362 13.51 -14.57 -21.51
CA TYR A 362 14.08 -15.91 -21.42
C TYR A 362 15.24 -16.08 -22.40
N ASP A 363 16.15 -16.97 -22.06
CA ASP A 363 17.18 -17.46 -22.96
C ASP A 363 16.73 -18.79 -23.57
N ILE A 364 16.91 -18.93 -24.88
CA ILE A 364 16.72 -20.19 -25.59
C ILE A 364 18.09 -20.81 -25.82
N ILE A 365 18.34 -21.94 -25.24
CA ILE A 365 19.63 -22.63 -25.30
C ILE A 365 19.49 -23.89 -26.15
N GLY A 366 20.48 -24.14 -27.01
CA GLY A 366 20.56 -25.38 -27.79
C GLY A 366 19.88 -25.33 -29.16
N ILE A 367 19.48 -24.15 -29.66
CA ILE A 367 18.92 -24.02 -31.02
C ILE A 367 20.01 -24.34 -32.06
N THR A 368 19.79 -25.37 -32.86
CA THR A 368 20.66 -25.78 -33.97
C THR A 368 19.92 -25.83 -35.31
N GLN A 369 18.60 -25.83 -35.28
CA GLN A 369 17.69 -25.94 -36.44
C GLN A 369 16.41 -25.14 -36.16
N PRO A 370 15.56 -24.85 -37.16
CA PRO A 370 14.24 -24.28 -36.94
C PRO A 370 13.42 -25.12 -35.95
N ILE A 371 12.74 -24.45 -35.03
CA ILE A 371 11.94 -25.10 -33.97
C ILE A 371 10.55 -24.50 -33.88
N LYS A 372 9.60 -25.30 -33.39
CA LYS A 372 8.29 -24.83 -32.93
C LYS A 372 8.25 -24.80 -31.41
N LEU A 373 7.96 -23.64 -30.88
CA LEU A 373 7.83 -23.42 -29.44
C LEU A 373 6.36 -23.20 -29.08
N HIS A 374 5.82 -24.05 -28.23
CA HIS A 374 4.50 -23.92 -27.65
C HIS A 374 4.61 -23.32 -26.25
N ILE A 375 3.85 -22.25 -25.97
CA ILE A 375 3.84 -21.54 -24.68
C ILE A 375 2.43 -21.59 -24.11
N GLU A 376 2.29 -22.17 -22.91
CA GLU A 376 1.04 -22.24 -22.18
C GLU A 376 1.09 -21.36 -20.92
N LEU A 377 0.04 -20.59 -20.69
CA LEU A 377 -0.23 -19.91 -19.42
C LEU A 377 -1.13 -20.80 -18.57
N ILE A 378 -0.63 -21.21 -17.41
CA ILE A 378 -1.32 -22.13 -16.51
C ILE A 378 -1.60 -21.46 -15.17
N VAL A 379 -2.83 -21.63 -14.66
CA VAL A 379 -3.26 -21.24 -13.32
C VAL A 379 -4.04 -22.40 -12.69
N SER A 380 -3.73 -22.77 -11.47
CA SER A 380 -4.39 -23.89 -10.74
C SER A 380 -4.47 -25.19 -11.57
N LYS A 381 -3.41 -25.50 -12.31
CA LYS A 381 -3.31 -26.68 -13.21
C LYS A 381 -4.24 -26.64 -14.45
N GLN A 382 -4.84 -25.50 -14.74
CA GLN A 382 -5.66 -25.29 -15.94
C GLN A 382 -4.93 -24.39 -16.92
N VAL A 383 -4.94 -24.76 -18.20
CA VAL A 383 -4.46 -23.91 -19.28
C VAL A 383 -5.47 -22.77 -19.47
N ILE A 384 -4.98 -21.54 -19.33
CA ILE A 384 -5.78 -20.31 -19.49
C ILE A 384 -5.73 -19.83 -20.93
N ASN A 385 -4.51 -19.80 -21.49
CA ASN A 385 -4.28 -19.41 -22.88
C ASN A 385 -2.97 -20.06 -23.37
N SER A 386 -2.79 -20.19 -24.67
CA SER A 386 -1.56 -20.69 -25.29
C SER A 386 -1.29 -20.02 -26.63
N ILE A 387 -0.03 -20.01 -27.03
CA ILE A 387 0.42 -19.57 -28.35
C ILE A 387 1.51 -20.48 -28.89
N ASP A 388 1.57 -20.61 -30.22
CA ASP A 388 2.62 -21.29 -30.96
C ASP A 388 3.51 -20.26 -31.64
N ILE A 389 4.82 -20.48 -31.66
CA ILE A 389 5.81 -19.66 -32.30
C ILE A 389 6.72 -20.54 -33.15
N ASP A 390 6.82 -20.21 -34.41
CA ASP A 390 7.83 -20.77 -35.29
C ASP A 390 9.11 -19.95 -35.18
N ILE A 391 10.21 -20.55 -34.76
CA ILE A 391 11.53 -19.94 -34.65
C ILE A 391 12.38 -20.48 -35.76
N ASP A 392 12.40 -19.77 -36.87
CA ASP A 392 13.23 -20.11 -38.04
C ASP A 392 14.68 -19.60 -37.84
N ASN A 393 15.62 -20.19 -38.58
CA ASN A 393 17.05 -19.77 -38.56
C ASN A 393 17.20 -18.40 -39.19
N LEU A 394 17.09 -17.45 -38.35
CA LEU A 394 16.79 -16.18 -38.47
C LEU A 394 17.56 -14.99 -38.73
N ASP A 395 16.97 -14.13 -39.44
CA ASP A 395 17.33 -12.77 -39.73
C ASP A 395 17.50 -11.95 -38.44
N ILE A 396 18.66 -11.32 -38.35
CA ILE A 396 18.95 -10.28 -37.35
C ILE A 396 17.97 -9.16 -37.65
N ILE A 397 16.90 -9.06 -36.93
CA ILE A 397 16.09 -7.85 -36.93
C ILE A 397 16.90 -6.81 -36.13
N GLU A 398 17.75 -6.08 -36.83
CA GLU A 398 18.23 -4.76 -36.39
C GLU A 398 17.04 -3.80 -36.47
N ASP A 399 16.03 -4.02 -35.64
CA ASP A 399 14.81 -3.22 -35.69
C ASP A 399 14.86 -2.12 -34.62
N ILE A 400 14.40 -0.95 -35.00
CA ILE A 400 14.11 0.17 -34.06
C ILE A 400 13.21 -0.31 -32.92
N ASN A 401 12.35 -1.29 -33.17
CA ASN A 401 11.51 -1.95 -32.15
C ASN A 401 12.32 -2.71 -31.10
N TYR A 402 13.49 -3.24 -31.38
CA TYR A 402 14.36 -3.89 -30.42
C TYR A 402 14.67 -2.98 -29.22
N ASN A 403 15.05 -1.75 -29.49
CA ASN A 403 15.44 -0.80 -28.46
C ASN A 403 14.26 -0.38 -27.57
N ASN A 404 13.07 -0.27 -28.14
CA ASN A 404 11.88 0.15 -27.41
C ASN A 404 11.27 -0.96 -26.56
N ILE A 405 11.31 -2.19 -27.02
CA ILE A 405 10.62 -3.31 -26.33
C ILE A 405 11.53 -3.98 -25.32
N TYR A 406 12.80 -4.24 -25.70
CA TYR A 406 13.66 -5.12 -24.91
C TYR A 406 14.61 -4.39 -23.96
N LEU A 407 15.11 -3.22 -24.33
CA LEU A 407 16.14 -2.53 -23.57
C LEU A 407 15.72 -2.16 -22.14
N PRO A 408 14.51 -1.64 -21.86
CA PRO A 408 14.08 -1.38 -20.49
C PRO A 408 14.05 -2.65 -19.65
N ASN A 409 13.60 -3.77 -20.23
CA ASN A 409 13.57 -5.06 -19.55
C ASN A 409 14.98 -5.62 -19.30
N ILE A 410 15.88 -5.53 -20.26
CA ILE A 410 17.30 -5.92 -20.08
C ILE A 410 17.92 -5.13 -18.93
N ILE A 411 17.73 -3.81 -18.89
CA ILE A 411 18.24 -2.95 -17.83
C ILE A 411 17.65 -3.37 -16.47
N ARG A 412 16.35 -3.62 -16.39
CA ARG A 412 15.69 -4.09 -15.19
C ARG A 412 16.30 -5.38 -14.66
N TYR A 413 16.52 -6.37 -15.53
CA TYR A 413 17.15 -7.64 -15.15
C TYR A 413 18.61 -7.46 -14.73
N LYS A 414 19.37 -6.62 -15.41
CA LYS A 414 20.77 -6.30 -15.02
C LYS A 414 20.85 -5.70 -13.61
N ILE A 415 19.96 -4.76 -13.30
CA ILE A 415 19.87 -4.15 -11.97
C ILE A 415 19.51 -5.23 -10.91
N MET A 416 18.51 -6.06 -11.18
CA MET A 416 18.10 -7.15 -10.28
C MET A 416 19.25 -8.13 -10.02
N ASN A 417 19.97 -8.50 -11.08
CA ASN A 417 21.09 -9.42 -10.99
C ASN A 417 22.25 -8.82 -10.18
N ASN A 418 22.54 -7.53 -10.38
CA ASN A 418 23.56 -6.83 -9.59
C ASN A 418 23.17 -6.74 -8.11
N ILE A 419 21.90 -6.43 -7.78
CA ILE A 419 21.42 -6.43 -6.40
C ILE A 419 21.58 -7.83 -5.79
N ASN A 420 21.16 -8.89 -6.49
CA ASN A 420 21.27 -10.27 -6.00
C ASN A 420 22.71 -10.70 -5.80
N HIS A 421 23.60 -10.35 -6.72
CA HIS A 421 25.04 -10.59 -6.59
C HIS A 421 25.58 -9.89 -5.34
N ASN A 422 25.34 -8.60 -5.19
CA ASN A 422 25.86 -7.81 -4.09
C ASN A 422 25.30 -8.27 -2.72
N LEU A 423 24.03 -8.69 -2.64
CA LEU A 423 23.44 -9.28 -1.43
C LEU A 423 24.16 -10.56 -0.99
N ASN A 424 24.64 -11.37 -1.91
CA ASN A 424 25.35 -12.60 -1.60
C ASN A 424 26.81 -12.38 -1.19
N TYR A 425 27.41 -11.25 -1.56
CA TYR A 425 28.85 -11.00 -1.38
C TYR A 425 29.19 -9.90 -0.37
N ILE A 426 28.22 -9.12 0.10
CA ILE A 426 28.48 -7.98 0.99
C ILE A 426 29.15 -8.36 2.32
N GLU A 427 28.87 -9.56 2.83
CA GLU A 427 29.48 -10.05 4.05
C GLU A 427 30.95 -10.45 3.88
N THR A 428 31.38 -10.76 2.65
CA THR A 428 32.72 -11.26 2.32
C THR A 428 33.58 -10.24 1.58
N HIS A 429 32.97 -9.19 0.99
CA HIS A 429 33.66 -8.17 0.19
C HIS A 429 33.62 -6.80 0.86
N ASN A 430 34.62 -5.99 0.55
CA ASN A 430 34.66 -4.61 1.01
C ASN A 430 33.61 -3.76 0.27
N VAL A 431 32.89 -2.93 1.01
CA VAL A 431 31.88 -1.98 0.48
C VAL A 431 32.40 -1.14 -0.71
N SER A 432 33.70 -0.82 -0.74
CA SER A 432 34.30 -0.08 -1.85
C SER A 432 34.31 -0.86 -3.18
N ILE A 433 34.34 -2.19 -3.14
CA ILE A 433 34.26 -3.03 -4.35
C ILE A 433 32.84 -3.01 -4.88
N LEU A 434 31.83 -3.17 -3.99
CA LEU A 434 30.42 -3.13 -4.35
C LEU A 434 30.02 -1.78 -4.97
N SER A 435 30.48 -0.67 -4.39
CA SER A 435 30.26 0.68 -4.94
C SER A 435 30.84 0.83 -6.33
N LYS A 436 32.01 0.21 -6.60
CA LYS A 436 32.63 0.22 -7.94
C LYS A 436 31.80 -0.57 -8.96
N GLU A 437 31.33 -1.74 -8.58
CA GLU A 437 30.48 -2.59 -9.43
C GLU A 437 29.14 -1.91 -9.76
N ILE A 438 28.52 -1.26 -8.78
CA ILE A 438 27.30 -0.46 -8.97
C ILE A 438 27.55 0.67 -9.97
N LYS A 439 28.66 1.39 -9.83
CA LYS A 439 29.03 2.46 -10.75
C LYS A 439 29.34 1.94 -12.16
N GLN A 440 30.02 0.81 -12.26
CA GLN A 440 30.32 0.20 -13.56
C GLN A 440 29.04 -0.17 -14.32
N LEU A 441 28.07 -0.80 -13.63
CA LEU A 441 26.78 -1.10 -14.25
C LEU A 441 26.00 0.16 -14.63
N TYR A 442 26.07 1.21 -13.79
CA TYR A 442 25.46 2.49 -14.11
C TYR A 442 26.04 3.07 -15.41
N ASP A 443 27.36 3.11 -15.56
CA ASP A 443 28.04 3.62 -16.75
C ASP A 443 27.65 2.80 -18.00
N GLU A 444 27.55 1.47 -17.88
CA GLU A 444 27.04 0.57 -18.94
C GLU A 444 25.58 0.92 -19.33
N ILE A 445 24.70 1.14 -18.36
CA ILE A 445 23.29 1.50 -18.62
C ILE A 445 23.22 2.86 -19.36
N ILE A 446 24.03 3.83 -18.96
CA ILE A 446 24.07 5.14 -19.62
C ILE A 446 24.58 5.02 -21.07
N GLU A 447 25.60 4.20 -21.32
CA GLU A 447 26.08 3.92 -22.65
C GLU A 447 25.01 3.26 -23.54
N LEU A 448 24.33 2.22 -23.02
CA LEU A 448 23.23 1.55 -23.72
C LEU A 448 22.09 2.52 -24.06
N LYS A 449 21.76 3.43 -23.15
CA LYS A 449 20.72 4.44 -23.33
C LYS A 449 21.09 5.45 -24.42
N ASN A 450 22.34 5.94 -24.44
CA ASN A 450 22.77 7.03 -25.33
C ASN A 450 23.01 6.55 -26.77
N ASN A 451 23.29 5.29 -26.97
CA ASN A 451 23.66 4.73 -28.26
C ASN A 451 22.48 4.29 -29.14
N LYS A 452 21.24 4.53 -28.72
CA LYS A 452 20.04 3.96 -29.35
C LYS A 452 18.91 4.97 -29.52
N SER A 453 18.15 4.83 -30.61
CA SER A 453 16.88 5.55 -30.78
C SER A 453 15.81 4.88 -29.91
N ILE A 454 15.35 5.56 -28.85
CA ILE A 454 14.40 5.06 -27.87
C ILE A 454 13.20 6.00 -27.82
N SER A 455 11.98 5.46 -27.74
CA SER A 455 10.77 6.28 -27.55
C SER A 455 10.78 6.97 -26.18
N GLN A 456 10.09 8.11 -26.07
CA GLN A 456 10.06 8.86 -24.80
C GLN A 456 9.50 8.01 -23.64
N THR A 457 8.47 7.21 -23.89
CA THR A 457 7.86 6.33 -22.88
C THR A 457 8.86 5.31 -22.31
N GLU A 458 9.64 4.68 -23.18
CA GLU A 458 10.64 3.69 -22.75
C GLU A 458 11.86 4.35 -22.12
N LEU A 459 12.20 5.55 -22.58
CA LEU A 459 13.23 6.38 -21.97
C LEU A 459 12.86 6.77 -20.54
N ASP A 460 11.60 7.09 -20.29
CA ASP A 460 11.09 7.40 -18.94
C ASP A 460 11.19 6.19 -18.02
N LYS A 461 10.90 4.97 -18.52
CA LYS A 461 11.11 3.73 -17.76
C LYS A 461 12.59 3.56 -17.36
N ILE A 462 13.49 3.70 -18.33
CA ILE A 462 14.93 3.59 -18.08
C ILE A 462 15.40 4.64 -17.06
N ASN A 463 14.95 5.88 -17.21
CA ASN A 463 15.28 6.95 -16.25
C ASN A 463 14.77 6.65 -14.84
N GLY A 464 13.58 6.06 -14.70
CA GLY A 464 13.05 5.60 -13.42
C GLY A 464 13.93 4.54 -12.75
N TYR A 465 14.36 3.52 -13.51
CA TYR A 465 15.28 2.49 -13.01
C TYR A 465 16.64 3.07 -12.60
N ILE A 466 17.18 4.00 -13.40
CA ILE A 466 18.42 4.70 -13.08
C ILE A 466 18.26 5.51 -11.77
N ALA A 467 17.15 6.20 -11.59
CA ALA A 467 16.89 7.01 -10.40
C ALA A 467 16.82 6.17 -9.12
N ASP A 468 16.28 4.94 -9.19
CA ASP A 468 16.27 4.01 -8.05
C ASP A 468 17.68 3.45 -7.76
N TYR A 469 18.47 3.25 -8.83
CA TYR A 469 19.74 2.54 -8.74
C TYR A 469 20.86 3.43 -8.23
N LEU A 470 21.13 4.56 -8.87
CA LEU A 470 22.19 5.49 -8.53
C LEU A 470 21.76 6.95 -8.80
N ASN A 471 22.03 7.85 -7.87
CA ASN A 471 21.84 9.28 -8.08
C ASN A 471 23.19 10.01 -8.25
N PRO A 472 23.61 10.32 -9.47
CA PRO A 472 24.90 10.95 -9.72
C PRO A 472 25.00 12.41 -9.23
N ASN A 473 23.86 13.08 -9.01
CA ASN A 473 23.81 14.51 -8.66
C ASN A 473 23.71 14.79 -7.16
N ASN A 474 23.86 13.77 -6.30
CA ASN A 474 23.82 13.87 -4.85
C ASN A 474 22.59 14.62 -4.29
N THR A 475 21.49 14.66 -5.04
CA THR A 475 20.20 15.14 -4.55
C THR A 475 19.62 14.10 -3.60
N ASN A 476 18.92 14.51 -2.55
CA ASN A 476 18.36 13.59 -1.54
C ASN A 476 17.27 12.66 -2.07
N ILE A 477 17.00 12.66 -3.36
CA ILE A 477 15.93 11.91 -4.03
C ILE A 477 16.56 10.97 -5.06
N GLY A 478 16.29 9.67 -4.96
CA GLY A 478 16.80 8.62 -5.86
C GLY A 478 18.10 7.96 -5.39
N GLY A 479 18.48 6.87 -6.06
CA GLY A 479 19.68 6.11 -5.76
C GLY A 479 19.66 5.38 -4.41
N GLN A 480 18.50 4.93 -3.96
CA GLN A 480 18.38 4.20 -2.69
C GLN A 480 19.13 2.86 -2.71
N ILE A 481 19.25 2.22 -3.88
CA ILE A 481 19.97 0.95 -4.02
C ILE A 481 21.45 1.16 -3.74
N GLU A 482 22.09 2.17 -4.34
CA GLU A 482 23.48 2.51 -4.05
C GLU A 482 23.67 2.89 -2.58
N LYS A 483 22.79 3.72 -2.03
CA LYS A 483 22.85 4.11 -0.62
C LYS A 483 22.79 2.90 0.32
N ALA A 484 21.93 1.93 0.04
CA ALA A 484 21.78 0.72 0.85
C ALA A 484 23.08 -0.09 0.92
N PHE A 485 23.90 -0.07 -0.14
CA PHE A 485 25.20 -0.74 -0.18
C PHE A 485 26.39 0.15 0.22
N SER A 486 26.22 1.45 0.32
CA SER A 486 27.34 2.40 0.48
C SER A 486 28.06 2.33 1.81
N ARG A 487 27.41 1.82 2.86
CA ARG A 487 27.97 1.66 4.22
C ARG A 487 27.42 0.39 4.86
N LEU A 488 28.29 -0.41 5.47
CA LEU A 488 27.90 -1.64 6.16
C LEU A 488 26.90 -1.39 7.30
N GLU A 489 27.01 -0.24 7.99
CA GLU A 489 26.05 0.18 9.02
C GLU A 489 24.66 0.39 8.44
N TRP A 490 24.53 1.05 7.27
CA TRP A 490 23.25 1.26 6.58
C TRP A 490 22.69 -0.05 6.05
N TYR A 491 23.55 -0.87 5.45
CA TYR A 491 23.15 -2.20 5.00
C TYR A 491 22.55 -3.02 6.14
N ASN A 492 23.25 -3.13 7.27
CA ASN A 492 22.81 -3.92 8.42
C ASN A 492 21.54 -3.37 9.08
N LYS A 493 21.36 -2.05 9.09
CA LYS A 493 20.21 -1.41 9.71
C LYS A 493 18.94 -1.50 8.87
N TRP A 494 18.99 -1.07 7.61
CA TRP A 494 17.80 -0.99 6.75
C TRP A 494 18.03 -1.55 5.34
N GLY A 495 19.24 -1.45 4.83
CA GLY A 495 19.57 -1.74 3.44
C GLY A 495 19.24 -3.17 3.02
N LYS A 496 19.62 -4.17 3.86
CA LYS A 496 19.31 -5.58 3.57
C LYS A 496 17.81 -5.84 3.39
N HIS A 497 16.98 -5.19 4.20
CA HIS A 497 15.52 -5.35 4.14
C HIS A 497 14.93 -4.65 2.91
N PHE A 498 15.36 -3.41 2.66
CA PHE A 498 14.96 -2.62 1.49
C PHE A 498 15.35 -3.29 0.17
N LEU A 499 16.60 -3.78 0.06
CA LEU A 499 17.10 -4.41 -1.17
C LEU A 499 16.33 -5.66 -1.55
N HIS A 500 15.95 -6.47 -0.58
CA HIS A 500 15.07 -7.61 -0.80
C HIS A 500 13.67 -7.18 -1.28
N SER A 501 13.14 -6.11 -0.71
CA SER A 501 11.81 -5.61 -1.07
C SER A 501 11.79 -4.99 -2.48
N ILE A 502 12.76 -4.15 -2.84
CA ILE A 502 12.82 -3.55 -4.18
C ILE A 502 13.11 -4.59 -5.27
N MET A 503 13.96 -5.58 -4.98
CA MET A 503 14.22 -6.67 -5.91
C MET A 503 12.96 -7.50 -6.18
N ASN A 504 12.15 -7.78 -5.13
CA ASN A 504 10.87 -8.46 -5.28
C ASN A 504 9.86 -7.61 -6.06
N ALA A 505 9.85 -6.26 -5.87
CA ALA A 505 9.03 -5.34 -6.65
C ALA A 505 9.38 -5.38 -8.15
N TYR A 506 10.66 -5.33 -8.48
CA TYR A 506 11.14 -5.39 -9.85
C TYR A 506 10.86 -6.75 -10.51
N TYR A 507 11.03 -7.85 -9.76
CA TYR A 507 10.70 -9.18 -10.25
C TYR A 507 9.22 -9.33 -10.55
N ASN A 508 8.37 -8.97 -9.59
CA ASN A 508 6.91 -9.06 -9.73
C ASN A 508 6.32 -7.98 -10.63
N GLN A 509 7.08 -6.94 -10.99
CA GLN A 509 6.60 -5.74 -11.69
C GLN A 509 5.36 -5.18 -11.00
N GLN A 510 5.47 -4.98 -9.68
CA GLN A 510 4.41 -4.48 -8.83
C GLN A 510 4.89 -3.26 -8.03
N CYS A 511 4.03 -2.26 -7.94
CA CYS A 511 4.26 -1.09 -7.10
C CYS A 511 3.92 -1.44 -5.64
N ASN A 512 4.79 -2.20 -4.97
CA ASN A 512 4.51 -2.75 -3.64
C ASN A 512 5.37 -2.13 -2.53
N ASN A 513 6.26 -1.20 -2.85
CA ASN A 513 7.26 -0.68 -1.94
C ASN A 513 7.21 0.85 -1.84
N PHE A 514 8.34 1.45 -1.48
CA PHE A 514 8.56 2.88 -1.32
C PHE A 514 8.16 3.69 -2.56
N LYS A 515 8.36 5.02 -2.51
CA LYS A 515 8.10 5.94 -3.64
C LYS A 515 9.27 5.99 -4.62
N ASP A 516 9.96 4.87 -4.83
CA ASP A 516 11.06 4.76 -5.79
C ASP A 516 10.53 4.94 -7.22
N PRO A 517 11.07 5.88 -8.02
CA PRO A 517 10.53 6.23 -9.33
C PRO A 517 10.38 5.04 -10.29
N GLY A 518 11.34 4.12 -10.31
CA GLY A 518 11.30 2.93 -11.16
C GLY A 518 10.21 1.93 -10.75
N VAL A 519 9.95 1.80 -9.43
CA VAL A 519 8.87 0.95 -8.92
C VAL A 519 7.50 1.55 -9.22
N GLN A 520 7.35 2.89 -9.20
CA GLN A 520 6.08 3.56 -9.52
C GLN A 520 5.61 3.30 -10.96
N LEU A 521 6.51 2.96 -11.88
CA LEU A 521 6.18 2.65 -13.28
C LEU A 521 5.33 1.39 -13.44
N PHE A 522 5.28 0.54 -12.42
CA PHE A 522 4.44 -0.66 -12.41
C PHE A 522 2.99 -0.40 -11.96
N ALA A 523 2.59 0.84 -11.77
CA ALA A 523 1.24 1.22 -11.37
C ALA A 523 0.32 1.40 -12.57
N GLY A 524 -0.67 0.51 -12.77
CA GLY A 524 -1.71 0.64 -13.79
C GLY A 524 -2.84 1.58 -13.38
N ASN A 525 -3.82 1.81 -14.26
CA ASN A 525 -4.94 2.73 -14.02
C ASN A 525 -5.81 2.27 -12.84
N LEU A 526 -6.24 1.01 -12.84
CA LEU A 526 -7.05 0.46 -11.74
C LEU A 526 -6.30 0.49 -10.42
N PHE A 527 -5.01 0.13 -10.42
CA PHE A 527 -4.15 0.25 -9.24
C PHE A 527 -4.15 1.68 -8.69
N ASN A 528 -3.98 2.69 -9.55
CA ASN A 528 -3.95 4.10 -9.14
C ASN A 528 -5.29 4.57 -8.56
N GLN A 529 -6.42 4.14 -9.15
CA GLN A 529 -7.75 4.44 -8.61
C GLN A 529 -7.94 3.83 -7.21
N ILE A 530 -7.61 2.56 -7.04
CA ILE A 530 -7.72 1.87 -5.75
C ILE A 530 -6.76 2.49 -4.73
N ARG A 531 -5.54 2.86 -5.15
CA ARG A 531 -4.55 3.53 -4.29
C ARG A 531 -5.08 4.83 -3.71
N ILE A 532 -5.76 5.64 -4.51
CA ILE A 532 -6.38 6.90 -4.05
C ILE A 532 -7.48 6.59 -3.02
N ILE A 533 -8.33 5.60 -3.27
CA ILE A 533 -9.39 5.20 -2.33
C ILE A 533 -8.78 4.70 -1.01
N ALA A 534 -7.76 3.86 -1.10
CA ALA A 534 -7.11 3.27 0.06
C ALA A 534 -6.30 4.31 0.87
N ASP A 535 -5.65 5.26 0.20
CA ASP A 535 -4.93 6.36 0.86
C ASP A 535 -5.90 7.30 1.59
N ASN A 536 -7.04 7.63 0.97
CA ASN A 536 -8.10 8.38 1.60
C ASN A 536 -8.67 7.66 2.83
N ALA A 537 -8.96 6.35 2.72
CA ALA A 537 -9.43 5.54 3.84
C ALA A 537 -8.40 5.53 4.98
N PHE A 538 -7.11 5.31 4.67
CA PHE A 538 -6.04 5.34 5.66
C PHE A 538 -5.95 6.71 6.37
N CYS A 539 -6.04 7.79 5.63
CA CYS A 539 -5.97 9.15 6.17
C CYS A 539 -7.21 9.53 7.01
N MET A 540 -8.37 8.93 6.74
CA MET A 540 -9.60 9.16 7.50
C MET A 540 -9.71 8.32 8.78
N LEU A 541 -8.93 7.25 8.89
CA LEU A 541 -8.92 6.44 10.10
C LEU A 541 -8.45 7.27 11.31
N PRO A 542 -9.10 7.09 12.48
CA PRO A 542 -8.57 7.65 13.72
C PRO A 542 -7.18 7.08 13.99
N ALA A 543 -6.31 7.88 14.59
CA ALA A 543 -4.97 7.43 15.00
C ALA A 543 -5.06 6.11 15.78
N PRO A 544 -4.11 5.19 15.61
CA PRO A 544 -4.10 3.92 16.35
C PRO A 544 -4.16 4.20 17.86
N LYS A 545 -4.93 3.39 18.59
CA LYS A 545 -4.99 3.48 20.06
C LYS A 545 -3.79 2.74 20.64
N PRO A 546 -2.89 3.40 21.40
CA PRO A 546 -1.76 2.69 21.98
C PRO A 546 -2.24 1.64 22.97
N THR A 547 -1.75 0.40 22.82
CA THR A 547 -2.08 -0.71 23.72
C THR A 547 -1.40 -0.56 25.07
N ILE A 548 -0.24 0.12 25.13
CA ILE A 548 0.50 0.39 26.35
C ILE A 548 0.25 1.83 26.79
N ILE A 549 -0.48 2.00 27.88
CA ILE A 549 -0.63 3.31 28.54
C ILE A 549 0.64 3.53 29.38
N LEU A 550 1.57 4.34 28.90
CA LEU A 550 2.69 4.82 29.70
C LEU A 550 2.14 5.66 30.86
N ARG A 551 2.06 5.07 32.07
CA ARG A 551 1.75 5.82 33.27
C ARG A 551 2.92 6.78 33.54
N HIS A 552 2.69 8.07 33.32
CA HIS A 552 3.62 9.10 33.76
C HIS A 552 3.85 8.98 35.27
N PRO A 553 5.11 8.98 35.76
CA PRO A 553 5.42 8.82 37.19
C PRO A 553 5.17 10.09 38.02
N TYR A 554 4.30 11.00 37.59
CA TYR A 554 4.00 12.22 38.33
C TYR A 554 2.51 12.36 38.62
N SER A 555 2.08 11.68 39.70
CA SER A 555 1.02 12.14 40.59
C SER A 555 1.18 11.49 41.95
N ARG A 556 2.16 11.93 42.73
CA ARG A 556 2.11 11.72 44.16
C ARG A 556 1.40 12.93 44.79
N SER A 557 0.15 12.72 45.12
CA SER A 557 -0.56 13.58 46.09
C SER A 557 0.17 13.52 47.42
N SER A 558 0.50 14.71 47.91
CA SER A 558 0.99 14.93 49.26
C SER A 558 -0.07 14.49 50.28
N SER A 559 0.26 13.51 51.11
CA SER A 559 -0.34 13.39 52.44
C SER A 559 0.81 13.26 53.46
N ASN A 560 0.91 14.26 54.31
CA ASN A 560 1.77 14.31 55.47
C ASN A 560 1.56 13.07 56.35
N ASN A 561 2.68 12.46 56.82
CA ASN A 561 2.83 12.23 58.28
C ASN A 561 4.30 11.96 58.65
N MET A 562 4.69 12.64 59.77
CA MET A 562 6.00 12.60 60.41
C MET A 562 6.33 11.24 61.00
N ARG A 563 7.61 10.90 60.99
CA ARG A 563 8.51 10.55 62.11
C ARG A 563 9.74 9.77 61.62
N GLY A 564 10.91 10.33 61.68
CA GLY A 564 11.95 10.16 62.69
C GLY A 564 12.89 9.02 62.39
N GLY A 565 14.18 9.33 62.11
CA GLY A 565 15.26 8.34 62.07
C GLY A 565 16.48 8.80 61.26
N SER A 566 17.46 9.38 61.95
CA SER A 566 18.76 9.82 61.44
C SER A 566 19.68 8.63 61.09
N SER A 567 20.41 8.70 59.96
CA SER A 567 21.81 8.29 59.92
C SER A 567 22.51 8.85 58.64
N ASN A 568 23.66 9.42 58.88
CA ASN A 568 24.61 10.01 57.95
C ASN A 568 25.10 9.02 56.87
N MET A 569 25.32 9.54 55.60
CA MET A 569 26.66 9.42 54.99
C MET A 569 26.77 10.34 53.74
N ARG A 570 27.96 10.85 53.63
CA ARG A 570 28.59 11.81 52.72
C ARG A 570 28.37 11.56 51.21
N GLY A 571 28.10 12.58 50.41
CA GLY A 571 29.13 13.24 49.61
C GLY A 571 29.22 12.73 48.18
N GLY A 572 28.81 13.49 47.22
CA GLY A 572 29.04 13.28 45.79
C GLY A 572 28.25 14.30 44.97
N SER A 573 28.79 15.51 44.83
CA SER A 573 28.26 16.50 43.86
C SER A 573 28.62 16.02 42.45
N SER A 574 27.62 15.70 41.66
CA SER A 574 27.76 15.60 40.20
C SER A 574 26.89 16.68 39.57
N ASN A 575 27.56 17.61 38.91
CA ASN A 575 26.96 18.64 38.04
C ASN A 575 26.01 18.00 37.03
N MET A 576 24.73 18.26 37.16
CA MET A 576 23.80 18.10 36.04
C MET A 576 24.00 19.27 35.09
N GLN A 577 24.80 19.05 34.04
CA GLN A 577 24.75 19.85 32.84
C GLN A 577 23.42 19.58 32.16
N SER A 578 22.62 20.62 31.98
CA SER A 578 21.43 20.64 31.12
C SER A 578 21.84 20.25 29.70
N ILE A 579 21.41 19.09 29.24
CA ILE A 579 21.53 18.66 27.85
C ILE A 579 20.58 19.52 27.02
N PRO A 580 21.03 20.23 25.99
CA PRO A 580 20.13 20.96 25.11
C PRO A 580 19.30 19.95 24.32
N ILE A 581 17.98 20.06 24.45
CA ILE A 581 17.01 19.28 23.64
C ILE A 581 17.16 19.77 22.20
N ASN A 582 17.89 19.01 21.40
CA ASN A 582 17.99 19.25 19.96
C ASN A 582 16.76 18.62 19.29
N THR A 583 15.69 19.38 19.20
CA THR A 583 14.47 18.99 18.47
C THR A 583 14.74 19.06 16.98
N GLN A 584 15.33 18.02 16.40
CA GLN A 584 15.20 17.76 14.97
C GLN A 584 13.79 17.18 14.75
N ILE A 585 12.93 17.99 14.12
CA ILE A 585 11.61 17.56 13.64
C ILE A 585 11.86 16.51 12.54
N ALA A 586 11.22 15.34 12.63
CA ALA A 586 11.30 14.29 11.63
C ALA A 586 10.88 14.80 10.24
N PRO A 587 11.38 14.21 9.14
CA PRO A 587 10.92 14.57 7.82
C PRO A 587 9.41 14.33 7.73
N THR A 588 8.67 15.38 7.55
CA THR A 588 7.23 15.43 7.46
C THR A 588 6.75 14.67 6.23
N ASN A 589 5.71 13.86 6.36
CA ASN A 589 5.05 13.29 5.19
C ASN A 589 4.30 14.40 4.43
N MET A 590 4.99 15.03 3.48
CA MET A 590 4.48 16.15 2.70
C MET A 590 3.28 15.78 1.82
N SER A 591 3.00 14.49 1.58
CA SER A 591 1.85 14.08 0.78
C SER A 591 0.53 14.49 1.43
N SER A 592 0.43 14.40 2.77
CA SER A 592 -0.75 14.88 3.50
C SER A 592 -0.97 16.39 3.34
N TYR A 593 0.10 17.16 3.25
CA TYR A 593 0.02 18.60 3.00
C TYR A 593 -0.37 18.90 1.55
N TYR A 594 0.22 18.19 0.58
CA TYR A 594 -0.03 18.41 -0.85
C TYR A 594 -1.41 17.95 -1.32
N THR A 595 -2.06 17.08 -0.57
CA THR A 595 -3.39 16.55 -0.89
C THR A 595 -4.53 17.29 -0.18
N ARG A 596 -4.24 18.17 0.79
CA ARG A 596 -5.27 18.91 1.56
C ARG A 596 -5.76 20.17 0.81
N ASP A 597 -6.93 20.64 1.22
CA ASP A 597 -7.67 21.73 0.58
C ASP A 597 -7.10 23.13 0.92
N GLY A 598 -5.82 23.24 1.20
CA GLY A 598 -5.12 24.46 1.53
C GLY A 598 -5.17 24.82 3.03
N GLY A 599 -4.26 25.73 3.42
CA GLY A 599 -4.22 26.24 4.78
C GLY A 599 -5.16 27.43 4.95
N CYS A 600 -5.92 27.47 6.05
CA CYS A 600 -6.83 28.59 6.40
C CYS A 600 -6.83 28.85 7.89
N PHE A 601 -7.30 30.05 8.31
CA PHE A 601 -7.50 30.42 9.69
C PHE A 601 -8.89 31.07 9.91
N SER A 602 -9.36 31.08 11.17
CA SER A 602 -10.69 31.64 11.47
C SER A 602 -10.71 33.16 11.31
N GLY A 603 -11.88 33.70 10.99
CA GLY A 603 -12.09 35.15 10.88
C GLY A 603 -11.98 35.89 12.20
N ASP A 604 -12.10 35.20 13.33
CA ASP A 604 -12.00 35.78 14.69
C ASP A 604 -10.54 35.89 15.17
N SER A 605 -9.58 35.31 14.43
CA SER A 605 -8.16 35.50 14.72
C SER A 605 -7.73 36.93 14.46
N GLN A 606 -6.71 37.40 15.19
CA GLN A 606 -6.23 38.78 15.10
C GLN A 606 -5.00 38.87 14.19
N ILE A 607 -5.03 39.82 13.26
CA ILE A 607 -3.91 40.12 12.37
C ILE A 607 -3.28 41.46 12.76
N THR A 608 -1.95 41.55 12.67
CA THR A 608 -1.20 42.77 12.98
C THR A 608 -1.11 43.66 11.74
N LEU A 609 -1.72 44.85 11.81
CA LEU A 609 -1.69 45.88 10.78
C LEU A 609 -0.80 47.04 11.21
N ILE A 610 -0.45 47.88 10.22
CA ILE A 610 0.34 49.09 10.38
C ILE A 610 -0.50 50.28 9.88
N ASP A 611 -0.67 51.31 10.70
CA ASP A 611 -1.38 52.54 10.33
C ASP A 611 -0.47 53.50 9.51
N SER A 612 -1.06 54.59 9.03
CA SER A 612 -0.34 55.65 8.28
C SER A 612 0.75 56.37 9.10
N ASN A 613 0.77 56.20 10.41
CA ASN A 613 1.76 56.73 11.33
C ASN A 613 2.82 55.71 11.76
N ASN A 614 2.86 54.54 11.11
CA ASN A 614 3.72 53.40 11.47
C ASN A 614 3.43 52.77 12.84
N ASN A 615 2.24 52.92 13.41
CA ASN A 615 1.86 52.26 14.64
C ASN A 615 1.24 50.88 14.32
N GLU A 616 1.58 49.89 15.15
CA GLU A 616 1.00 48.54 15.06
C GLU A 616 -0.35 48.51 15.80
N TYR A 617 -1.34 47.91 15.17
CA TYR A 617 -2.63 47.61 15.80
C TYR A 617 -3.17 46.25 15.38
N GLN A 618 -4.08 45.71 16.18
CA GLN A 618 -4.69 44.39 15.92
C GLN A 618 -6.09 44.57 15.34
N GLN A 619 -6.43 43.76 14.33
CA GLN A 619 -7.76 43.72 13.74
C GLN A 619 -8.18 42.28 13.49
N LEU A 620 -9.48 41.99 13.49
CA LEU A 620 -9.98 40.68 13.12
C LEU A 620 -9.69 40.38 11.65
N VAL A 621 -9.29 39.16 11.36
CA VAL A 621 -9.03 38.70 9.97
C VAL A 621 -10.26 38.89 9.09
N SER A 622 -11.47 38.69 9.62
CA SER A 622 -12.73 38.90 8.89
C SER A 622 -12.98 40.33 8.42
N LEU A 623 -12.24 41.31 8.94
CA LEU A 623 -12.39 42.73 8.63
C LEU A 623 -11.28 43.31 7.74
N ILE A 624 -10.27 42.51 7.39
CA ILE A 624 -9.18 42.97 6.50
C ILE A 624 -9.67 43.11 5.06
N LYS A 625 -9.01 44.01 4.32
CA LYS A 625 -9.34 44.31 2.93
C LYS A 625 -8.09 44.61 2.10
N LYS A 626 -8.26 44.62 0.80
CA LYS A 626 -7.23 45.01 -0.16
C LYS A 626 -6.69 46.39 0.16
N GLY A 627 -5.37 46.53 0.15
CA GLY A 627 -4.66 47.76 0.45
C GLY A 627 -4.26 47.92 1.92
N ASP A 628 -4.76 47.11 2.84
CA ASP A 628 -4.31 47.12 4.21
C ASP A 628 -2.82 46.74 4.31
N ILE A 629 -2.06 47.46 5.14
CA ILE A 629 -0.63 47.18 5.36
C ILE A 629 -0.51 46.27 6.57
N VAL A 630 0.08 45.11 6.35
CA VAL A 630 0.26 44.06 7.37
C VAL A 630 1.72 43.91 7.74
N LYS A 631 1.97 43.54 8.99
CA LYS A 631 3.29 43.16 9.48
C LYS A 631 3.63 41.77 8.98
N THR A 632 4.84 41.62 8.47
CA THR A 632 5.38 40.37 7.88
C THR A 632 6.77 40.08 8.41
N ILE A 633 7.33 38.92 8.03
CA ILE A 633 8.72 38.59 8.26
C ILE A 633 9.41 38.45 6.89
N ALA A 634 10.47 39.24 6.68
CA ALA A 634 11.32 39.09 5.50
C ALA A 634 12.37 37.97 5.74
N PHE A 635 12.35 36.94 4.90
CA PHE A 635 13.38 35.89 4.88
C PHE A 635 14.54 36.35 3.97
N LYS A 636 15.57 36.99 4.54
CA LYS A 636 16.85 37.23 3.87
C LYS A 636 17.79 36.06 4.17
N ASN A 637 18.64 35.71 3.22
CA ASN A 637 19.56 34.56 3.27
C ASN A 637 20.54 34.54 4.47
N ASP A 638 20.54 35.58 5.32
CA ASP A 638 21.33 35.67 6.53
C ASP A 638 20.45 35.65 7.79
N LYS A 639 20.87 34.86 8.73
CA LYS A 639 20.29 34.32 9.98
C LYS A 639 19.41 35.19 10.90
N ASN A 640 19.01 36.39 10.52
CA ASN A 640 18.12 37.26 11.32
C ASN A 640 16.83 37.53 10.54
N ASN A 641 15.73 36.92 10.98
CA ASN A 641 14.38 37.24 10.53
C ASN A 641 14.06 38.69 11.01
N MET A 642 14.03 39.64 10.08
CA MET A 642 13.61 41.03 10.41
C MET A 642 12.13 41.17 10.10
N PHE A 643 11.42 41.85 11.01
CA PHE A 643 10.07 42.32 10.74
C PHE A 643 10.08 43.31 9.59
N ASP A 644 9.11 43.19 8.70
CA ASP A 644 8.91 44.05 7.53
C ASP A 644 7.40 44.27 7.35
N ILE A 645 7.01 45.02 6.37
CA ILE A 645 5.61 45.32 6.06
C ILE A 645 5.31 44.93 4.60
N THR A 646 4.06 44.57 4.33
CA THR A 646 3.57 44.28 2.98
C THR A 646 2.11 44.64 2.86
N THR A 647 1.58 44.71 1.65
CA THR A 647 0.20 45.10 1.38
C THR A 647 -0.66 43.87 1.02
N VAL A 648 -1.86 43.84 1.54
CA VAL A 648 -2.86 42.84 1.19
C VAL A 648 -3.34 43.08 -0.24
N LYS A 649 -3.13 42.07 -1.09
CA LYS A 649 -3.57 42.05 -2.50
C LYS A 649 -4.99 41.55 -2.64
N CYS A 650 -5.31 40.46 -1.96
CA CYS A 650 -6.63 39.83 -1.99
C CYS A 650 -6.88 39.04 -0.70
N VAL A 651 -8.10 39.07 -0.23
CA VAL A 651 -8.63 38.23 0.85
C VAL A 651 -9.47 37.11 0.23
N VAL A 652 -9.22 35.88 0.62
CA VAL A 652 -9.95 34.70 0.15
C VAL A 652 -10.76 34.14 1.31
N LYS A 653 -12.07 34.26 1.25
CA LYS A 653 -13.05 33.69 2.17
C LYS A 653 -13.61 32.40 1.57
N SER A 654 -13.45 31.27 2.26
CA SER A 654 -14.03 29.98 1.87
C SER A 654 -15.15 29.61 2.83
N LEU A 655 -16.33 29.33 2.31
CA LEU A 655 -17.45 28.84 3.11
C LEU A 655 -17.19 27.39 3.54
N VAL A 656 -17.72 27.00 4.69
CA VAL A 656 -17.67 25.65 5.25
C VAL A 656 -19.08 25.03 5.13
N PRO A 657 -19.41 24.34 4.03
CA PRO A 657 -20.77 23.84 3.77
C PRO A 657 -21.29 22.87 4.84
N SER A 658 -20.37 22.11 5.47
CA SER A 658 -20.70 21.20 6.59
C SER A 658 -20.98 21.93 7.90
N GLY A 659 -20.72 23.24 8.00
CA GLY A 659 -20.78 24.03 9.22
C GLY A 659 -19.76 23.59 10.29
N THR A 660 -18.83 22.68 9.96
CA THR A 660 -17.83 22.15 10.91
C THR A 660 -16.53 21.86 10.18
N ILE A 661 -15.41 22.30 10.71
CA ILE A 661 -14.06 22.12 10.15
C ILE A 661 -13.06 21.76 11.24
N SER A 662 -12.06 20.91 10.89
CA SER A 662 -10.98 20.56 11.80
C SER A 662 -9.97 21.71 11.92
N MET A 663 -9.72 22.17 13.14
CA MET A 663 -8.82 23.28 13.46
C MET A 663 -7.92 22.93 14.64
N CYS A 664 -6.72 23.52 14.67
CA CYS A 664 -5.83 23.56 15.83
C CYS A 664 -5.89 24.95 16.47
N ASN A 665 -5.76 25.01 17.80
CA ASN A 665 -5.64 26.28 18.51
C ASN A 665 -4.18 26.55 18.89
N ILE A 666 -3.60 27.60 18.32
CA ILE A 666 -2.22 28.03 18.57
C ILE A 666 -2.25 29.50 19.03
N ASN A 667 -1.93 29.80 20.27
CA ASN A 667 -1.96 31.15 20.82
C ASN A 667 -3.31 31.84 20.54
N ASP A 668 -4.41 31.17 20.79
CA ASP A 668 -5.79 31.58 20.49
C ASP A 668 -6.10 31.83 19.00
N MET A 669 -5.21 31.49 18.11
CA MET A 669 -5.46 31.38 16.67
C MET A 669 -6.06 30.04 16.33
N LEU A 670 -7.27 30.00 15.76
CA LEU A 670 -7.82 28.80 15.14
C LEU A 670 -7.32 28.72 13.71
N ILE A 671 -6.55 27.66 13.42
CA ILE A 671 -5.88 27.45 12.13
C ILE A 671 -6.04 25.98 11.69
N THR A 672 -6.15 25.75 10.39
CA THR A 672 -6.23 24.37 9.85
C THR A 672 -4.96 23.59 10.16
N PRO A 673 -5.05 22.28 10.39
CA PRO A 673 -3.95 21.44 10.90
C PRO A 673 -2.67 21.44 10.07
N TRP A 674 -2.80 21.68 8.76
CA TRP A 674 -1.71 21.62 7.78
C TRP A 674 -1.33 22.98 7.19
N HIS A 675 -1.63 24.07 7.85
CA HIS A 675 -1.22 25.41 7.45
C HIS A 675 0.13 25.76 8.09
N PRO A 676 1.25 25.87 7.36
CA PRO A 676 2.56 26.06 7.96
C PRO A 676 2.65 27.35 8.76
N ILE A 677 3.18 27.27 9.97
CA ILE A 677 3.45 28.39 10.86
C ILE A 677 4.91 28.41 11.29
N LEU A 678 5.44 29.57 11.60
CA LEU A 678 6.79 29.70 12.15
C LEU A 678 6.72 29.65 13.69
N TYR A 679 7.10 28.53 14.27
CA TYR A 679 7.09 28.32 15.71
C TYR A 679 8.52 28.08 16.22
N LYS A 680 8.98 28.84 17.19
CA LYS A 680 10.37 28.77 17.73
C LYS A 680 11.45 28.78 16.63
N ASN A 681 11.32 29.68 15.67
CA ASN A 681 12.21 29.85 14.51
C ASN A 681 12.29 28.62 13.58
N LYS A 682 11.27 27.74 13.59
CA LYS A 682 11.16 26.63 12.65
C LYS A 682 9.77 26.60 12.04
N TRP A 683 9.69 26.29 10.75
CA TRP A 683 8.42 26.01 10.12
C TRP A 683 7.88 24.67 10.61
N VAL A 684 6.62 24.63 11.05
CA VAL A 684 5.94 23.46 11.57
C VAL A 684 4.48 23.48 11.15
N PHE A 685 3.82 22.33 11.14
CA PHE A 685 2.37 22.28 11.02
C PHE A 685 1.69 22.37 12.38
N PRO A 686 0.54 23.08 12.49
CA PRO A 686 -0.22 23.21 13.73
C PRO A 686 -0.55 21.90 14.43
N ASN A 687 -0.91 20.85 13.68
CA ASN A 687 -1.24 19.55 14.25
C ASN A 687 -0.07 18.85 14.96
N TYR A 688 1.17 19.30 14.76
CA TYR A 688 2.34 18.78 15.49
C TYR A 688 2.53 19.42 16.87
N ILE A 689 1.85 20.53 17.13
CA ILE A 689 2.00 21.28 18.38
C ILE A 689 0.69 21.45 19.16
N ALA A 690 -0.47 21.24 18.51
CA ALA A 690 -1.78 21.33 19.16
C ALA A 690 -2.74 20.27 18.58
N PRO A 691 -3.62 19.66 19.40
CA PRO A 691 -4.57 18.67 18.93
C PRO A 691 -5.62 19.28 17.99
N GLU A 692 -5.98 18.53 16.95
CA GLU A 692 -7.10 18.87 16.07
C GLU A 692 -8.44 18.76 16.81
N LYS A 693 -9.32 19.71 16.57
CA LYS A 693 -10.70 19.71 17.08
C LYS A 693 -11.66 20.15 15.98
N ASN A 694 -12.79 19.48 15.89
CA ASN A 694 -13.88 19.92 15.02
C ASN A 694 -14.56 21.14 15.61
N ILE A 695 -14.46 22.29 14.94
CA ILE A 695 -15.00 23.57 15.35
C ILE A 695 -16.15 23.97 14.42
N LYS A 696 -17.24 24.49 14.99
CA LYS A 696 -18.33 25.06 14.19
C LYS A 696 -17.92 26.42 13.67
N LEU A 697 -17.77 26.55 12.36
CA LEU A 697 -17.42 27.79 11.64
C LEU A 697 -18.19 27.82 10.32
N ASP A 698 -18.74 28.98 9.99
CA ASP A 698 -19.42 29.17 8.69
C ASP A 698 -18.43 29.41 7.55
N CYS A 699 -17.25 29.93 7.86
CA CYS A 699 -16.22 30.24 6.87
C CYS A 699 -14.82 30.31 7.51
N VAL A 700 -13.81 30.17 6.64
CA VAL A 700 -12.38 30.34 6.96
C VAL A 700 -11.73 31.27 5.94
N TYR A 701 -10.54 31.76 6.25
CA TYR A 701 -9.86 32.82 5.49
C TYR A 701 -8.44 32.42 5.11
N ASN A 702 -7.98 32.93 3.96
CA ASN A 702 -6.59 33.00 3.59
C ASN A 702 -6.30 34.35 2.89
N ILE A 703 -5.04 34.67 2.66
CA ILE A 703 -4.62 35.97 2.18
C ILE A 703 -3.62 35.82 1.04
N VAL A 704 -3.70 36.72 0.07
CA VAL A 704 -2.66 36.97 -0.93
C VAL A 704 -2.00 38.30 -0.65
N LEU A 705 -0.67 38.32 -0.58
CA LEU A 705 0.13 39.51 -0.31
C LEU A 705 0.91 39.92 -1.58
N GLU A 706 1.31 41.20 -1.63
CA GLU A 706 2.14 41.70 -2.73
C GLU A 706 3.60 41.20 -2.63
N SER A 707 4.14 41.05 -1.41
CA SER A 707 5.52 40.60 -1.17
C SER A 707 5.63 39.90 0.19
N ASN A 708 6.81 39.28 0.45
CA ASN A 708 7.21 38.60 1.69
C ASN A 708 6.35 37.41 2.11
N HIS A 709 5.12 37.30 1.65
CA HIS A 709 4.20 36.15 1.73
C HIS A 709 4.09 35.45 3.08
N THR A 710 4.28 36.19 4.18
CA THR A 710 3.96 35.78 5.55
C THR A 710 3.17 36.86 6.25
N VAL A 711 2.38 36.52 7.24
CA VAL A 711 1.58 37.46 8.05
C VAL A 711 1.58 37.02 9.51
N LEU A 712 1.48 37.96 10.42
CA LEU A 712 1.37 37.68 11.85
C LEU A 712 -0.10 37.58 12.26
N ILE A 713 -0.53 36.35 12.56
CA ILE A 713 -1.86 36.03 13.09
C ILE A 713 -1.69 35.67 14.57
N ASN A 714 -2.35 36.35 15.48
CA ASN A 714 -2.16 36.22 16.94
C ASN A 714 -0.67 36.16 17.33
N SER A 715 0.12 37.09 16.74
CA SER A 715 1.58 37.17 16.90
C SER A 715 2.39 35.95 16.40
N THR A 716 1.77 35.02 15.71
CA THR A 716 2.40 33.86 15.11
C THR A 716 2.55 34.08 13.59
N PRO A 717 3.76 33.96 13.02
CA PRO A 717 3.94 34.08 11.58
C PRO A 717 3.36 32.86 10.86
N VAL A 718 2.55 33.15 9.85
CA VAL A 718 1.83 32.17 9.03
C VAL A 718 2.16 32.43 7.55
N VAL A 719 2.29 31.40 6.72
CA VAL A 719 2.45 31.58 5.26
C VAL A 719 1.12 32.01 4.65
N THR A 720 1.21 32.68 3.50
CA THR A 720 0.06 33.07 2.68
C THR A 720 0.10 32.40 1.31
N LEU A 721 -0.93 32.52 0.49
CA LEU A 721 -1.00 31.91 -0.82
C LEU A 721 0.05 32.49 -1.78
N GLY A 722 0.61 31.63 -2.66
CA GLY A 722 1.55 32.03 -3.69
C GLY A 722 2.94 32.47 -3.18
N HIS A 723 3.36 31.96 -2.04
CA HIS A 723 4.61 32.39 -1.37
C HIS A 723 5.91 31.99 -2.06
N ASN A 724 5.93 30.99 -2.92
CA ASN A 724 7.11 30.45 -3.63
C ASN A 724 8.28 30.03 -2.72
N PHE A 725 8.04 29.70 -1.46
CA PHE A 725 9.08 29.21 -0.57
C PHE A 725 9.46 27.77 -0.93
N ILE A 726 10.75 27.47 -0.88
CA ILE A 726 11.34 26.16 -1.25
C ILE A 726 11.71 25.29 -0.05
N ASN A 727 11.43 25.74 1.16
CA ASN A 727 11.65 24.96 2.38
C ASN A 727 10.73 23.75 2.39
N ASP A 728 11.22 22.56 2.77
CA ASP A 728 10.50 21.29 2.72
C ASP A 728 9.12 21.30 3.39
N ILE A 729 8.98 22.01 4.53
CA ILE A 729 7.69 22.06 5.26
C ILE A 729 6.73 23.09 4.68
N VAL A 730 7.23 24.17 4.08
CA VAL A 730 6.41 25.27 3.57
C VAL A 730 6.08 25.08 2.09
N ALA A 731 6.97 24.43 1.34
CA ALA A 731 6.83 24.24 -0.10
C ALA A 731 5.55 23.47 -0.43
N HIS A 732 4.62 24.12 -1.13
CA HIS A 732 3.42 23.46 -1.65
C HIS A 732 3.36 23.63 -3.16
N PRO A 733 3.26 22.54 -3.96
CA PRO A 733 3.31 22.60 -5.42
C PRO A 733 2.25 23.50 -6.04
N TYR A 734 1.08 23.61 -5.42
CA TYR A 734 -0.02 24.43 -5.87
C TYR A 734 -0.20 25.70 -5.02
N TYR A 735 -0.58 25.57 -3.73
CA TYR A 735 -0.90 26.74 -2.88
C TYR A 735 0.30 27.65 -2.61
N GLY A 736 1.52 27.10 -2.68
CA GLY A 736 2.75 27.90 -2.60
C GLY A 736 3.20 28.50 -3.92
N SER A 737 2.62 28.13 -5.07
CA SER A 737 3.08 28.51 -6.39
C SER A 737 2.30 29.69 -7.00
N GLN A 738 2.78 30.22 -8.13
CA GLN A 738 2.06 31.24 -8.90
C GLN A 738 0.77 30.71 -9.54
N GLN A 739 0.60 29.37 -9.65
CA GLN A 739 -0.58 28.78 -10.24
C GLN A 739 -1.85 29.11 -9.43
N VAL A 740 -1.79 29.05 -8.10
CA VAL A 740 -2.95 29.44 -7.26
C VAL A 740 -3.33 30.91 -7.46
N ILE A 741 -2.34 31.78 -7.68
CA ILE A 741 -2.61 33.21 -7.94
C ILE A 741 -3.28 33.39 -9.29
N GLN A 742 -2.88 32.62 -10.32
CA GLN A 742 -3.50 32.63 -11.66
C GLN A 742 -4.96 32.17 -11.57
N ASP A 743 -5.23 31.07 -10.87
CA ASP A 743 -6.59 30.54 -10.71
C ASP A 743 -7.48 31.52 -9.96
N LEU A 744 -7.01 32.06 -8.83
CA LEU A 744 -7.73 33.08 -8.07
C LEU A 744 -8.00 34.36 -8.90
N SER A 745 -7.08 34.73 -9.81
CA SER A 745 -7.24 35.90 -10.65
C SER A 745 -8.38 35.78 -11.68
N GLN A 746 -8.85 34.57 -11.94
CA GLN A 746 -10.00 34.30 -12.81
C GLN A 746 -11.35 34.32 -12.05
N MET A 747 -11.33 34.36 -10.71
CA MET A 747 -12.53 34.32 -9.89
C MET A 747 -13.13 35.71 -9.71
N ASN A 748 -14.46 35.72 -9.51
CA ASN A 748 -15.18 36.94 -9.19
C ASN A 748 -14.68 37.56 -7.89
N GLY A 749 -14.53 38.90 -7.88
CA GLY A 749 -14.04 39.65 -6.71
C GLY A 749 -12.51 39.81 -6.62
N TRP A 750 -11.72 39.19 -7.49
CA TRP A 750 -10.26 39.38 -7.52
C TRP A 750 -9.86 40.87 -7.68
N ASN A 751 -10.49 41.54 -8.64
CA ASN A 751 -10.19 42.94 -8.92
C ASN A 751 -10.58 43.85 -7.74
N ASP A 752 -11.62 43.48 -7.01
CA ASP A 752 -12.07 44.17 -5.80
C ASP A 752 -11.21 43.80 -4.58
N GLY A 753 -10.38 42.76 -4.70
CA GLY A 753 -9.48 42.24 -3.66
C GLY A 753 -10.18 41.42 -2.58
N PHE A 754 -11.37 40.86 -2.89
CA PHE A 754 -12.09 40.00 -1.97
C PHE A 754 -12.85 38.89 -2.77
N ILE A 755 -12.43 37.67 -2.57
CA ILE A 755 -13.04 36.48 -3.19
C ILE A 755 -13.83 35.72 -2.14
N THR A 756 -15.05 35.29 -2.49
CA THR A 756 -15.82 34.34 -1.68
C THR A 756 -15.96 33.05 -2.46
N ILE A 757 -15.37 31.95 -1.96
CA ILE A 757 -15.51 30.61 -2.51
C ILE A 757 -16.67 29.95 -1.77
N THR A 758 -17.76 29.69 -2.48
CA THR A 758 -18.99 29.14 -1.90
C THR A 758 -18.94 27.62 -1.83
N LYS A 759 -18.35 26.98 -2.85
CA LYS A 759 -18.14 25.54 -2.92
C LYS A 759 -16.80 25.29 -3.61
N PRO A 760 -15.72 25.12 -2.86
CA PRO A 760 -14.41 24.91 -3.44
C PRO A 760 -14.40 23.62 -4.28
N ASN A 761 -14.20 23.75 -5.58
CA ASN A 761 -13.89 22.65 -6.46
C ASN A 761 -12.39 22.58 -6.71
N ILE A 762 -11.82 21.42 -6.42
CA ILE A 762 -10.38 21.20 -6.47
C ILE A 762 -10.10 20.09 -7.48
N GLU A 763 -9.44 20.47 -8.58
CA GLU A 763 -8.86 19.46 -9.46
C GLU A 763 -7.57 18.91 -8.88
N ARG A 764 -7.34 17.62 -9.12
CA ARG A 764 -6.15 16.94 -8.64
C ARG A 764 -5.45 16.22 -9.77
N THR A 765 -4.16 16.43 -9.90
CA THR A 765 -3.29 15.71 -10.83
C THR A 765 -2.37 14.80 -10.02
N ASN A 766 -2.42 13.51 -10.26
CA ASN A 766 -1.67 12.50 -9.49
C ASN A 766 -1.94 12.56 -7.97
N GLY A 767 -3.17 12.90 -7.58
CA GLY A 767 -3.59 13.02 -6.18
C GLY A 767 -3.25 14.36 -5.52
N PHE A 768 -2.40 15.20 -6.13
CA PHE A 768 -2.05 16.53 -5.62
C PHE A 768 -3.00 17.60 -6.15
N VAL A 769 -3.26 18.60 -5.34
CA VAL A 769 -4.03 19.76 -5.78
C VAL A 769 -3.31 20.45 -6.94
N SER A 770 -4.01 20.63 -8.05
CA SER A 770 -3.46 21.22 -9.28
C SER A 770 -4.23 22.44 -9.76
N LYS A 771 -5.49 22.61 -9.36
CA LYS A 771 -6.32 23.75 -9.72
C LYS A 771 -7.43 23.97 -8.71
N LEU A 772 -7.81 25.23 -8.51
CA LEU A 772 -8.93 25.68 -7.69
C LEU A 772 -9.87 26.52 -8.54
N TYR A 773 -11.17 26.24 -8.47
CA TYR A 773 -12.19 27.06 -9.11
C TYR A 773 -13.49 27.03 -8.29
N ASP A 774 -14.36 28.04 -8.49
CA ASP A 774 -15.67 28.12 -7.89
C ASP A 774 -16.71 27.77 -8.96
N ASP A 775 -17.66 26.88 -8.65
CA ASP A 775 -18.79 26.65 -9.54
C ASP A 775 -19.73 27.86 -9.42
N LEU A 776 -19.84 28.61 -10.51
CA LEU A 776 -20.80 29.70 -10.67
C LEU A 776 -22.24 29.20 -10.68
#